data_49a4d9b1cf52c71b123d5965391f29bf
#
_entry.id   49a4d9b1cf52c71b123d5965391f29bf
#
_cell.length_a   1.000
_cell.length_b   1.000
_cell.length_c   1.000
_cell.angle_alpha   90.00
_cell.angle_beta   90.00
_cell.angle_gamma   90.00
#
_symmetry.space_group_name_H-M   'P 1'
#
loop_
_entity.id
_entity.type
_entity.pdbx_description
1 polymer ?
#
loop_
_entity_poly.entity_id
_entity_poly.type
_entity_poly.pdbx_seq_one_letter_code
_entity_poly.pdbx_strand_id
1 'polypeptide(L)'
;MAKNKLVIVESPAKAKTIEKILGTTYKVISSYGHIIDLPKTKIGVDVNDNFKPSYNTIKGKGEVIKQLKEAAKKADKIYLASDPDREGESIAWHIANTLKLSYDEKNRIEFHEITEKAIKEAVKNPRTINLNKVNSQQARRILDRLVGYEISPFLWKLISPNTSAGRVQSVALKLICELEDKIKAFIPEKYWDIKGIFNKIYTLDLYKIDGKKIEKLKDEKLLERVKKDVNESYKVITSKISNKTKNPPAPLKTSTLQQLASSYLGFSASKTMMVAQKLYEGVDIKGEHKGLITYMRTDSIRISEEAKEMARNYIKKNYGEKYLGAGDKKEKKNSKNVQDAHEGIRPTDINYTPEEIMVYLDKDQFKLYNLIWQRFLISQLAAMKYEQFEYILERSGIEYRGSINKIIFDGYYKVFKDEEELQLGDFPKINEGDIFNLDKLNIKEDYTKAPARLTESSLVKTLEAEGIGRPSTYASIIETLKKREYVELQNKSFIPTEVGYEVKEQLSKYFPNIMNVKFTAKLEDELDEVDNGDKDWIELLKQFYDELQKYEVKCKVEIEKELEKLVFSDVLDKNLEPMIMKIGRFGKYLTSQNPDNKENISLKGIDIPLEDIKKGKIFVKEQIEQLLKKKEGQKTDIILENGAKLILKYGRFGSYLESENYKEDNIRRTIPSEIKKEIEQGKIPSKNDELQLKNIFDKIEKEEKEIIKKAGKCEKCGKPFKVGNGRWGKFLACTGYPTCKNIKKIEKKK
;
A
#
# COMPACT_ATOMS: atom_id res chain seq x y z
N MET A 1 24.80 -41.56 23.57
CA MET A 1 24.98 -40.14 23.22
C MET A 1 23.73 -39.67 22.53
N ALA A 2 23.08 -38.62 23.04
CA ALA A 2 21.92 -38.07 22.40
C ALA A 2 22.32 -37.48 21.02
N LYS A 3 21.74 -37.98 19.94
CA LYS A 3 22.04 -37.49 18.59
C LYS A 3 21.58 -36.04 18.50
N ASN A 4 22.51 -35.12 18.25
CA ASN A 4 22.22 -33.69 18.09
C ASN A 4 21.62 -33.43 16.69
N LYS A 5 20.36 -33.19 16.64
CA LYS A 5 19.68 -32.75 15.38
C LYS A 5 19.62 -31.23 15.33
N LEU A 6 19.98 -30.66 14.19
CA LEU A 6 19.95 -29.23 13.96
C LEU A 6 18.74 -28.86 13.09
N VAL A 7 17.93 -27.90 13.52
CA VAL A 7 16.87 -27.29 12.73
C VAL A 7 17.26 -25.84 12.46
N ILE A 8 17.25 -25.44 11.20
CA ILE A 8 17.56 -24.07 10.79
C ILE A 8 16.27 -23.42 10.28
N VAL A 9 15.87 -22.32 10.92
CA VAL A 9 14.72 -21.51 10.59
C VAL A 9 15.14 -20.11 10.13
N GLU A 10 14.23 -19.31 9.63
CA GLU A 10 14.55 -17.98 9.14
C GLU A 10 14.43 -16.87 10.20
N SER A 11 13.65 -17.07 11.28
CA SER A 11 13.46 -16.06 12.31
C SER A 11 13.76 -16.55 13.73
N PRO A 12 14.26 -15.68 14.64
CA PRO A 12 14.48 -16.04 16.05
C PRO A 12 13.19 -16.42 16.79
N ALA A 13 12.06 -15.82 16.43
CA ALA A 13 10.77 -16.13 17.06
C ALA A 13 10.36 -17.56 16.74
N LYS A 14 10.45 -18.00 15.48
CA LYS A 14 10.26 -19.40 15.10
C LYS A 14 11.21 -20.34 15.81
N ALA A 15 12.51 -19.95 15.91
CA ALA A 15 13.47 -20.79 16.60
C ALA A 15 13.04 -21.08 18.03
N LYS A 16 12.62 -20.04 18.78
CA LYS A 16 12.13 -20.16 20.15
C LYS A 16 10.92 -21.10 20.27
N THR A 17 9.96 -20.97 19.34
CA THR A 17 8.72 -21.78 19.33
C THR A 17 9.03 -23.24 19.03
N ILE A 18 9.77 -23.49 17.94
CA ILE A 18 10.06 -24.84 17.44
C ILE A 18 10.98 -25.60 18.41
N GLU A 19 11.95 -24.93 19.04
CA GLU A 19 12.83 -25.53 20.02
C GLU A 19 12.08 -26.06 21.24
N LYS A 20 11.11 -25.29 21.76
CA LYS A 20 10.22 -25.73 22.85
C LYS A 20 9.40 -26.97 22.46
N ILE A 21 8.88 -27.01 21.23
CA ILE A 21 8.06 -28.12 20.72
C ILE A 21 8.89 -29.40 20.53
N LEU A 22 10.08 -29.28 19.98
CA LEU A 22 10.93 -30.44 19.64
C LEU A 22 11.75 -30.98 20.83
N GLY A 23 11.95 -30.15 21.86
CA GLY A 23 12.67 -30.51 23.07
C GLY A 23 14.20 -30.63 22.88
N THR A 24 14.86 -31.18 23.88
CA THR A 24 16.33 -31.13 24.07
C THR A 24 17.16 -31.93 23.05
N THR A 25 16.55 -32.83 22.29
CA THR A 25 17.21 -33.59 21.21
C THR A 25 17.47 -32.77 19.94
N TYR A 26 16.86 -31.60 19.84
CA TYR A 26 17.00 -30.71 18.70
C TYR A 26 17.60 -29.37 19.15
N LYS A 27 18.58 -28.89 18.40
CA LYS A 27 19.05 -27.52 18.48
C LYS A 27 18.40 -26.72 17.36
N VAL A 28 17.73 -25.62 17.69
CA VAL A 28 17.10 -24.76 16.69
C VAL A 28 17.82 -23.42 16.61
N ILE A 29 18.22 -23.01 15.41
CA ILE A 29 18.92 -21.74 15.18
C ILE A 29 18.30 -21.00 14.02
N SER A 30 18.45 -19.66 14.02
CA SER A 30 17.92 -18.79 12.98
C SER A 30 19.00 -18.33 12.03
N SER A 31 18.66 -18.26 10.72
CA SER A 31 19.47 -17.59 9.69
C SER A 31 19.22 -16.08 9.65
N TYR A 32 18.18 -15.58 10.35
CA TYR A 32 17.72 -14.18 10.27
C TYR A 32 17.35 -13.77 8.83
N GLY A 33 16.66 -14.64 8.09
CA GLY A 33 16.30 -14.49 6.69
C GLY A 33 17.43 -14.91 5.74
N HIS A 34 17.52 -14.26 4.58
CA HIS A 34 18.58 -14.53 3.60
C HIS A 34 19.99 -14.25 4.16
N ILE A 35 20.94 -15.12 3.84
CA ILE A 35 22.36 -15.00 4.23
C ILE A 35 23.23 -14.57 3.04
N ILE A 36 22.78 -14.84 1.81
CA ILE A 36 23.42 -14.41 0.57
C ILE A 36 22.38 -13.76 -0.36
N ASP A 37 22.81 -12.85 -1.21
CA ASP A 37 21.98 -12.17 -2.23
C ASP A 37 22.87 -11.69 -3.39
N LEU A 38 22.26 -11.24 -4.48
CA LEU A 38 22.94 -10.55 -5.56
C LEU A 38 23.62 -9.26 -5.07
N PRO A 39 24.77 -8.87 -5.64
CA PRO A 39 25.49 -7.65 -5.25
C PRO A 39 24.60 -6.40 -5.40
N LYS A 40 24.74 -5.42 -4.48
CA LYS A 40 23.92 -4.20 -4.49
C LYS A 40 24.35 -3.16 -5.53
N THR A 41 25.60 -3.19 -5.96
CA THR A 41 26.21 -2.15 -6.82
C THR A 41 26.38 -2.59 -8.28
N LYS A 42 26.11 -3.85 -8.58
CA LYS A 42 26.24 -4.45 -9.92
C LYS A 42 24.99 -5.26 -10.23
N ILE A 43 24.73 -5.51 -11.51
CA ILE A 43 23.62 -6.37 -11.93
C ILE A 43 23.73 -7.77 -11.28
N GLY A 44 24.95 -8.30 -11.22
CA GLY A 44 25.25 -9.57 -10.55
C GLY A 44 24.67 -10.79 -11.25
N VAL A 45 24.38 -10.68 -12.54
CA VAL A 45 23.84 -11.73 -13.39
C VAL A 45 24.65 -11.72 -14.67
N ASP A 46 25.16 -12.87 -15.10
CA ASP A 46 25.83 -13.03 -16.39
C ASP A 46 24.80 -13.47 -17.44
N VAL A 47 24.38 -12.51 -18.27
CA VAL A 47 23.36 -12.74 -19.30
C VAL A 47 23.87 -13.63 -20.44
N ASN A 48 25.21 -13.75 -20.62
CA ASN A 48 25.84 -14.56 -21.64
C ASN A 48 26.09 -16.01 -21.19
N ASP A 49 26.07 -16.26 -19.86
CA ASP A 49 26.19 -17.60 -19.28
C ASP A 49 24.86 -17.99 -18.61
N ASN A 50 23.80 -18.18 -19.41
CA ASN A 50 22.48 -18.63 -18.96
C ASN A 50 21.93 -17.89 -17.74
N PHE A 51 22.11 -16.59 -17.68
CA PHE A 51 21.67 -15.73 -16.58
C PHE A 51 22.21 -16.14 -15.21
N LYS A 52 23.41 -16.71 -15.18
CA LYS A 52 24.06 -17.21 -13.97
C LYS A 52 24.20 -16.11 -12.91
N PRO A 53 23.59 -16.29 -11.73
CA PRO A 53 23.67 -15.31 -10.67
C PRO A 53 25.00 -15.39 -9.90
N SER A 54 25.57 -14.23 -9.58
CA SER A 54 26.76 -14.10 -8.71
C SER A 54 26.30 -13.68 -7.32
N TYR A 55 26.31 -14.60 -6.38
CA TYR A 55 25.85 -14.32 -5.01
C TYR A 55 26.98 -13.86 -4.09
N ASN A 56 26.69 -12.87 -3.25
CA ASN A 56 27.56 -12.37 -2.20
C ASN A 56 26.92 -12.55 -0.82
N THR A 57 27.75 -12.74 0.19
CA THR A 57 27.29 -12.67 1.58
C THR A 57 26.69 -11.30 1.88
N ILE A 58 25.51 -11.27 2.43
CA ILE A 58 24.84 -10.03 2.85
C ILE A 58 25.66 -9.38 3.97
N LYS A 59 25.89 -8.06 3.89
CA LYS A 59 26.63 -7.30 4.91
C LYS A 59 26.02 -7.55 6.31
N GLY A 60 26.84 -7.97 7.25
CA GLY A 60 26.46 -8.30 8.63
C GLY A 60 26.04 -9.76 8.84
N LYS A 61 26.02 -10.61 7.80
CA LYS A 61 25.65 -12.04 7.93
C LYS A 61 26.85 -12.99 8.12
N GLY A 62 28.07 -12.49 8.10
CA GLY A 62 29.27 -13.33 8.26
C GLY A 62 29.28 -14.13 9.56
N GLU A 63 28.91 -13.50 10.69
CA GLU A 63 28.85 -14.18 11.99
C GLU A 63 27.72 -15.21 12.04
N VAL A 64 26.57 -14.93 11.43
CA VAL A 64 25.48 -15.90 11.33
C VAL A 64 25.92 -17.14 10.53
N ILE A 65 26.60 -16.95 9.41
CA ILE A 65 27.13 -18.04 8.59
C ILE A 65 28.14 -18.87 9.40
N LYS A 66 29.02 -18.23 10.19
CA LYS A 66 29.97 -18.92 11.06
C LYS A 66 29.25 -19.79 12.09
N GLN A 67 28.23 -19.21 12.78
CA GLN A 67 27.44 -19.98 13.77
C GLN A 67 26.70 -21.15 13.12
N LEU A 68 26.12 -20.98 11.93
CA LEU A 68 25.47 -22.04 11.15
C LEU A 68 26.46 -23.17 10.85
N LYS A 69 27.66 -22.85 10.35
CA LYS A 69 28.72 -23.84 10.04
C LYS A 69 29.21 -24.58 11.27
N GLU A 70 29.40 -23.88 12.40
CA GLU A 70 29.81 -24.48 13.65
C GLU A 70 28.76 -25.44 14.24
N ALA A 71 27.47 -25.03 14.15
CA ALA A 71 26.38 -25.88 14.59
C ALA A 71 26.18 -27.10 13.67
N ALA A 72 26.30 -26.91 12.36
CA ALA A 72 26.21 -28.00 11.38
C ALA A 72 27.28 -29.08 11.58
N LYS A 73 28.53 -28.69 11.91
CA LYS A 73 29.61 -29.63 12.20
C LYS A 73 29.34 -30.53 13.40
N LYS A 74 28.51 -30.08 14.34
CA LYS A 74 28.20 -30.82 15.60
C LYS A 74 26.90 -31.63 15.49
N ALA A 75 26.17 -31.49 14.37
CA ALA A 75 24.89 -32.13 14.16
C ALA A 75 25.04 -33.44 13.37
N ASP A 76 24.31 -34.46 13.79
CA ASP A 76 24.23 -35.75 13.07
C ASP A 76 23.24 -35.66 11.91
N LYS A 77 22.22 -34.78 12.01
CA LYS A 77 21.22 -34.49 10.98
C LYS A 77 20.83 -33.04 11.00
N ILE A 78 20.65 -32.46 9.81
CA ILE A 78 20.29 -31.05 9.62
C ILE A 78 18.94 -30.99 8.91
N TYR A 79 18.03 -30.14 9.42
CA TYR A 79 16.73 -29.82 8.82
C TYR A 79 16.67 -28.34 8.47
N LEU A 80 16.11 -28.05 7.29
CA LEU A 80 15.89 -26.71 6.79
C LEU A 80 14.39 -26.40 6.88
N ALA A 81 14.02 -25.50 7.78
CA ALA A 81 12.65 -25.26 8.23
C ALA A 81 12.20 -23.80 7.96
N SER A 82 12.56 -23.26 6.81
CA SER A 82 12.05 -21.97 6.33
C SER A 82 10.59 -22.05 5.89
N ASP A 83 9.95 -20.90 5.64
CA ASP A 83 8.55 -20.78 5.25
C ASP A 83 8.19 -21.69 4.05
N PRO A 84 6.92 -22.06 3.88
CA PRO A 84 6.49 -22.98 2.82
C PRO A 84 6.35 -22.32 1.45
N ASP A 85 6.71 -21.05 1.28
CA ASP A 85 6.69 -20.34 0.01
C ASP A 85 8.03 -20.43 -0.76
N ARG A 86 8.05 -19.90 -2.00
CA ARG A 86 9.25 -19.91 -2.87
C ARG A 86 10.42 -19.11 -2.28
N GLU A 87 10.15 -18.09 -1.45
CA GLU A 87 11.17 -17.31 -0.76
C GLU A 87 11.86 -18.17 0.31
N GLY A 88 11.05 -18.89 1.12
CA GLY A 88 11.58 -19.84 2.11
C GLY A 88 12.35 -21.01 1.48
N GLU A 89 11.92 -21.49 0.30
CA GLU A 89 12.64 -22.52 -0.43
C GLU A 89 14.01 -22.03 -0.91
N SER A 90 14.07 -20.77 -1.40
CA SER A 90 15.33 -20.13 -1.77
C SER A 90 16.26 -19.92 -0.57
N ILE A 91 15.72 -19.55 0.59
CA ILE A 91 16.51 -19.45 1.84
C ILE A 91 17.10 -20.83 2.22
N ALA A 92 16.29 -21.89 2.16
CA ALA A 92 16.74 -23.26 2.44
C ALA A 92 17.86 -23.67 1.47
N TRP A 93 17.70 -23.41 0.18
CA TRP A 93 18.69 -23.69 -0.85
C TRP A 93 20.02 -22.92 -0.62
N HIS A 94 19.93 -21.63 -0.29
CA HIS A 94 21.12 -20.83 0.02
C HIS A 94 21.86 -21.35 1.26
N ILE A 95 21.14 -21.83 2.28
CA ILE A 95 21.74 -22.43 3.48
C ILE A 95 22.38 -23.76 3.12
N ALA A 96 21.70 -24.62 2.32
CA ALA A 96 22.25 -25.89 1.87
C ALA A 96 23.58 -25.70 1.12
N ASN A 97 23.63 -24.74 0.18
CA ASN A 97 24.85 -24.38 -0.54
C ASN A 97 25.97 -23.92 0.42
N THR A 98 25.64 -23.06 1.37
CA THR A 98 26.62 -22.52 2.34
C THR A 98 27.19 -23.60 3.24
N LEU A 99 26.39 -24.62 3.59
CA LEU A 99 26.75 -25.76 4.43
C LEU A 99 27.24 -26.95 3.63
N LYS A 100 27.19 -26.91 2.29
CA LYS A 100 27.55 -27.99 1.36
C LYS A 100 26.71 -29.26 1.58
N LEU A 101 25.40 -29.10 1.81
CA LEU A 101 24.48 -30.23 1.92
C LEU A 101 24.08 -30.71 0.53
N SER A 102 23.84 -32.03 0.39
CA SER A 102 23.30 -32.58 -0.87
C SER A 102 21.82 -32.19 -1.04
N TYR A 103 21.41 -31.89 -2.27
CA TYR A 103 20.02 -31.61 -2.59
C TYR A 103 19.15 -32.88 -2.65
N ASP A 104 19.76 -34.06 -2.79
CA ASP A 104 19.09 -35.34 -2.78
C ASP A 104 18.73 -35.82 -1.39
N GLU A 105 19.29 -35.18 -0.37
CA GLU A 105 18.94 -35.47 1.02
C GLU A 105 17.59 -34.93 1.40
N LYS A 106 16.80 -35.77 2.08
CA LYS A 106 15.53 -35.35 2.70
C LYS A 106 15.83 -34.56 3.98
N ASN A 107 16.08 -33.25 3.81
CA ASN A 107 16.42 -32.32 4.88
C ASN A 107 15.50 -31.10 4.95
N ARG A 108 14.62 -30.89 3.97
CA ARG A 108 13.62 -29.82 3.95
C ARG A 108 12.37 -30.26 4.70
N ILE A 109 11.96 -29.48 5.71
CA ILE A 109 10.69 -29.66 6.43
C ILE A 109 9.80 -28.44 6.22
N GLU A 110 8.53 -28.71 5.97
CA GLU A 110 7.51 -27.70 5.67
C GLU A 110 6.33 -27.84 6.63
N PHE A 111 5.79 -26.72 7.07
CA PHE A 111 4.58 -26.67 7.89
C PHE A 111 3.83 -25.36 7.63
N HIS A 112 2.50 -25.45 7.56
CA HIS A 112 1.63 -24.32 7.30
C HIS A 112 1.11 -23.66 8.59
N GLU A 113 1.36 -24.27 9.73
CA GLU A 113 1.06 -23.75 11.07
C GLU A 113 2.12 -24.21 12.07
N ILE A 114 2.39 -23.40 13.08
CA ILE A 114 3.38 -23.72 14.11
C ILE A 114 2.65 -24.27 15.33
N THR A 115 2.20 -25.53 15.17
CA THR A 115 1.59 -26.36 16.22
C THR A 115 2.48 -27.56 16.53
N GLU A 116 2.32 -28.16 17.72
CA GLU A 116 3.09 -29.34 18.13
C GLU A 116 2.91 -30.49 17.13
N LYS A 117 1.67 -30.73 16.71
CA LYS A 117 1.33 -31.78 15.74
C LYS A 117 2.02 -31.57 14.40
N ALA A 118 1.83 -30.38 13.81
CA ALA A 118 2.37 -30.05 12.48
C ALA A 118 3.91 -30.11 12.46
N ILE A 119 4.57 -29.59 13.49
CA ILE A 119 6.04 -29.60 13.58
C ILE A 119 6.57 -31.04 13.73
N LYS A 120 5.98 -31.85 14.62
CA LYS A 120 6.40 -33.25 14.81
C LYS A 120 6.17 -34.09 13.56
N GLU A 121 5.09 -33.83 12.83
CA GLU A 121 4.80 -34.52 11.57
C GLU A 121 5.77 -34.10 10.45
N ALA A 122 6.05 -32.82 10.31
CA ALA A 122 7.02 -32.31 9.34
C ALA A 122 8.43 -32.90 9.55
N VAL A 123 8.87 -33.04 10.79
CA VAL A 123 10.17 -33.65 11.12
C VAL A 123 10.20 -35.16 10.81
N LYS A 124 9.06 -35.85 10.90
CA LYS A 124 8.95 -37.29 10.52
C LYS A 124 8.97 -37.48 9.01
N ASN A 125 8.47 -36.52 8.25
CA ASN A 125 8.27 -36.59 6.81
C ASN A 125 9.07 -35.50 6.05
N PRO A 126 10.40 -35.45 6.20
CA PRO A 126 11.20 -34.47 5.48
C PRO A 126 11.25 -34.79 3.98
N ARG A 127 11.30 -33.76 3.15
CA ARG A 127 11.47 -33.85 1.71
C ARG A 127 12.82 -33.31 1.22
N THR A 128 13.10 -33.46 -0.06
CA THR A 128 14.18 -32.77 -0.73
C THR A 128 13.83 -31.29 -1.00
N ILE A 129 14.82 -30.47 -1.27
CA ILE A 129 14.61 -29.09 -1.74
C ILE A 129 13.93 -29.14 -3.11
N ASN A 130 12.88 -28.35 -3.29
CA ASN A 130 12.19 -28.21 -4.56
C ASN A 130 12.90 -27.19 -5.45
N LEU A 131 13.69 -27.68 -6.41
CA LEU A 131 14.46 -26.84 -7.32
C LEU A 131 13.59 -25.98 -8.23
N ASN A 132 12.37 -26.39 -8.56
CA ASN A 132 11.45 -25.57 -9.37
C ASN A 132 11.04 -24.30 -8.61
N LYS A 133 10.72 -24.43 -7.32
CA LYS A 133 10.45 -23.27 -6.45
C LYS A 133 11.67 -22.35 -6.33
N VAL A 134 12.87 -22.92 -6.20
CA VAL A 134 14.12 -22.14 -6.18
C VAL A 134 14.31 -21.40 -7.50
N ASN A 135 14.13 -22.07 -8.63
CA ASN A 135 14.29 -21.50 -9.98
C ASN A 135 13.28 -20.39 -10.23
N SER A 136 12.01 -20.57 -9.81
CA SER A 136 10.98 -19.54 -9.90
C SER A 136 11.35 -18.28 -9.11
N GLN A 137 11.87 -18.44 -7.88
CA GLN A 137 12.33 -17.32 -7.07
C GLN A 137 13.56 -16.63 -7.70
N GLN A 138 14.53 -17.41 -8.20
CA GLN A 138 15.70 -16.88 -8.89
C GLN A 138 15.29 -16.12 -10.16
N ALA A 139 14.42 -16.70 -10.99
CA ALA A 139 13.90 -16.03 -12.19
C ALA A 139 13.24 -14.69 -11.83
N ARG A 140 12.35 -14.67 -10.85
CA ARG A 140 11.74 -13.42 -10.36
C ARG A 140 12.80 -12.41 -9.93
N ARG A 141 13.77 -12.84 -9.11
CA ARG A 141 14.83 -11.95 -8.61
C ARG A 141 15.67 -11.36 -9.74
N ILE A 142 15.99 -12.18 -10.76
CA ILE A 142 16.75 -11.77 -11.94
C ILE A 142 15.93 -10.82 -12.81
N LEU A 143 14.66 -11.11 -13.09
CA LEU A 143 13.76 -10.21 -13.82
C LEU A 143 13.68 -8.83 -13.19
N ASP A 144 13.45 -8.78 -11.87
CA ASP A 144 13.39 -7.52 -11.13
C ASP A 144 14.74 -6.79 -11.16
N ARG A 145 15.85 -7.54 -11.19
CA ARG A 145 17.20 -6.99 -11.31
C ARG A 145 17.46 -6.40 -12.70
N LEU A 146 17.09 -7.12 -13.76
CA LEU A 146 17.21 -6.64 -15.15
C LEU A 146 16.43 -5.34 -15.34
N VAL A 147 15.14 -5.32 -14.96
CA VAL A 147 14.32 -4.10 -15.06
C VAL A 147 14.91 -2.96 -14.25
N GLY A 148 15.31 -3.23 -13.02
CA GLY A 148 15.85 -2.19 -12.11
C GLY A 148 17.16 -1.59 -12.58
N TYR A 149 18.06 -2.38 -13.15
CA TYR A 149 19.41 -1.92 -13.53
C TYR A 149 19.51 -1.41 -14.98
N GLU A 150 18.72 -1.98 -15.90
CA GLU A 150 18.74 -1.53 -17.28
C GLU A 150 17.84 -0.31 -17.51
N ILE A 151 16.68 -0.23 -16.86
CA ILE A 151 15.71 0.85 -17.09
C ILE A 151 15.89 2.04 -16.14
N SER A 152 16.21 1.83 -14.86
CA SER A 152 16.32 2.95 -13.91
C SER A 152 17.35 4.01 -14.31
N PRO A 153 18.52 3.70 -14.89
CA PRO A 153 19.47 4.71 -15.34
C PRO A 153 18.90 5.71 -16.36
N PHE A 154 17.93 5.30 -17.20
CA PHE A 154 17.23 6.21 -18.11
C PHE A 154 16.37 7.21 -17.33
N LEU A 155 15.64 6.74 -16.31
CA LEU A 155 14.86 7.63 -15.45
C LEU A 155 15.74 8.59 -14.67
N TRP A 156 16.95 8.19 -14.26
CA TRP A 156 17.87 9.07 -13.56
C TRP A 156 18.34 10.23 -14.45
N LYS A 157 18.54 9.97 -15.72
CA LYS A 157 18.91 11.01 -16.69
C LYS A 157 17.74 11.95 -16.96
N LEU A 158 16.54 11.42 -17.17
CA LEU A 158 15.37 12.20 -17.58
C LEU A 158 14.66 12.89 -16.41
N ILE A 159 14.69 12.30 -15.21
CA ILE A 159 13.90 12.77 -14.07
C ILE A 159 14.84 13.10 -12.89
N SER A 160 15.21 12.08 -12.09
CA SER A 160 16.11 12.25 -10.95
C SER A 160 16.75 10.94 -10.49
N PRO A 161 17.93 11.00 -9.81
CA PRO A 161 18.64 9.80 -9.34
C PRO A 161 17.87 8.92 -8.35
N ASN A 162 16.80 9.43 -7.74
CA ASN A 162 15.99 8.69 -6.76
C ASN A 162 14.85 7.89 -7.41
N THR A 163 14.67 8.01 -8.72
CA THR A 163 13.65 7.28 -9.46
C THR A 163 14.11 5.85 -9.79
N SER A 164 13.17 4.94 -9.90
CA SER A 164 13.46 3.56 -10.30
C SER A 164 12.29 2.94 -11.04
N ALA A 165 12.59 2.14 -12.05
CA ALA A 165 11.66 1.25 -12.67
C ALA A 165 11.58 -0.07 -11.89
N GLY A 166 10.42 -0.71 -11.92
CA GLY A 166 10.23 -2.04 -11.39
C GLY A 166 9.01 -2.66 -12.05
N ARG A 167 9.13 -3.90 -12.45
CA ARG A 167 8.18 -4.63 -13.28
C ARG A 167 6.73 -4.50 -12.77
N VAL A 168 6.49 -4.79 -11.51
CA VAL A 168 5.14 -4.76 -10.91
C VAL A 168 4.77 -3.38 -10.39
N GLN A 169 5.71 -2.68 -9.74
CA GLN A 169 5.46 -1.35 -9.16
C GLN A 169 5.12 -0.29 -10.21
N SER A 170 5.72 -0.36 -11.41
CA SER A 170 5.47 0.61 -12.46
C SER A 170 4.07 0.48 -13.04
N VAL A 171 3.57 -0.76 -13.17
CA VAL A 171 2.19 -1.01 -13.59
C VAL A 171 1.19 -0.60 -12.51
N ALA A 172 1.48 -0.84 -11.23
CA ALA A 172 0.65 -0.34 -10.13
C ALA A 172 0.56 1.20 -10.12
N LEU A 173 1.67 1.89 -10.38
CA LEU A 173 1.70 3.35 -10.55
C LEU A 173 0.82 3.79 -11.73
N LYS A 174 0.92 3.10 -12.86
CA LYS A 174 0.11 3.37 -14.05
C LYS A 174 -1.38 3.31 -13.74
N LEU A 175 -1.85 2.26 -13.05
CA LEU A 175 -3.25 2.11 -12.67
C LEU A 175 -3.75 3.30 -11.81
N ILE A 176 -2.92 3.77 -10.87
CA ILE A 176 -3.26 4.93 -10.04
C ILE A 176 -3.33 6.21 -10.88
N CYS A 177 -2.35 6.44 -11.77
CA CYS A 177 -2.32 7.64 -12.63
C CYS A 177 -3.48 7.66 -13.63
N GLU A 178 -3.78 6.54 -14.29
CA GLU A 178 -4.89 6.45 -15.25
C GLU A 178 -6.25 6.67 -14.59
N LEU A 179 -6.41 6.22 -13.33
CA LEU A 179 -7.63 6.51 -12.58
C LEU A 179 -7.72 8.00 -12.23
N GLU A 180 -6.62 8.62 -11.82
CA GLU A 180 -6.60 10.07 -11.53
C GLU A 180 -6.86 10.89 -12.79
N ASP A 181 -6.38 10.46 -13.96
CA ASP A 181 -6.68 11.09 -15.25
C ASP A 181 -8.20 11.02 -15.56
N LYS A 182 -8.83 9.87 -15.32
CA LYS A 182 -10.28 9.69 -15.43
C LYS A 182 -11.05 10.58 -14.45
N ILE A 183 -10.56 10.74 -13.22
CA ILE A 183 -11.18 11.62 -12.22
C ILE A 183 -11.08 13.08 -12.65
N LYS A 184 -9.94 13.53 -13.16
CA LYS A 184 -9.72 14.90 -13.64
C LYS A 184 -10.55 15.23 -14.89
N ALA A 185 -10.70 14.26 -15.78
CA ALA A 185 -11.49 14.40 -17.00
C ALA A 185 -13.00 14.22 -16.77
N PHE A 186 -13.42 13.84 -15.57
CA PHE A 186 -14.81 13.54 -15.29
C PHE A 186 -15.67 14.80 -15.25
N ILE A 187 -16.74 14.80 -16.04
CA ILE A 187 -17.74 15.84 -16.05
C ILE A 187 -18.99 15.31 -15.33
N PRO A 188 -19.40 15.93 -14.22
CA PRO A 188 -20.63 15.54 -13.53
C PRO A 188 -21.86 15.74 -14.42
N GLU A 189 -22.67 14.70 -14.57
CA GLU A 189 -23.94 14.75 -15.26
C GLU A 189 -25.07 14.77 -14.24
N LYS A 190 -26.03 15.65 -14.45
CA LYS A 190 -27.23 15.76 -13.66
C LYS A 190 -28.13 14.54 -13.86
N TYR A 191 -28.73 14.07 -12.79
CA TYR A 191 -29.76 13.04 -12.83
C TYR A 191 -30.77 13.22 -11.70
N TRP A 192 -31.90 12.57 -11.84
CA TRP A 192 -32.92 12.51 -10.79
C TRP A 192 -33.11 11.09 -10.30
N ASP A 193 -33.10 10.95 -8.98
CA ASP A 193 -33.52 9.76 -8.25
C ASP A 193 -34.99 9.96 -7.86
N ILE A 194 -35.86 9.06 -8.31
CA ILE A 194 -37.29 9.24 -8.19
C ILE A 194 -37.90 8.09 -7.42
N LYS A 195 -38.64 8.43 -6.36
CA LYS A 195 -39.43 7.49 -5.59
C LYS A 195 -40.87 7.95 -5.59
N GLY A 196 -41.78 7.05 -5.92
CA GLY A 196 -43.22 7.27 -5.79
C GLY A 196 -43.71 6.85 -4.42
N ILE A 197 -44.61 7.67 -3.83
CA ILE A 197 -45.37 7.33 -2.63
C ILE A 197 -46.74 6.93 -3.04
N PHE A 198 -47.12 5.68 -2.81
CA PHE A 198 -48.38 5.08 -3.22
C PHE A 198 -49.24 4.79 -2.00
N ASN A 199 -50.57 5.09 -2.11
CA ASN A 199 -51.54 4.92 -1.04
C ASN A 199 -51.05 5.49 0.31
N LYS A 200 -50.25 6.58 0.28
CA LYS A 200 -49.68 7.33 1.41
C LYS A 200 -48.64 6.58 2.26
N ILE A 201 -48.41 5.29 2.00
CA ILE A 201 -47.55 4.41 2.84
C ILE A 201 -46.46 3.68 2.06
N TYR A 202 -46.65 3.33 0.81
CA TYR A 202 -45.70 2.55 0.04
C TYR A 202 -44.72 3.43 -0.73
N THR A 203 -43.45 3.40 -0.41
CA THR A 203 -42.40 4.11 -1.15
C THR A 203 -41.71 3.15 -2.11
N LEU A 204 -41.84 3.38 -3.41
CA LEU A 204 -41.28 2.55 -4.47
C LEU A 204 -40.30 3.32 -5.33
N ASP A 205 -39.27 2.65 -5.78
CA ASP A 205 -38.30 3.21 -6.71
C ASP A 205 -38.82 3.18 -8.16
N LEU A 206 -38.57 4.24 -8.93
CA LEU A 206 -38.82 4.23 -10.38
C LEU A 206 -37.94 3.14 -11.00
N TYR A 207 -38.54 2.20 -11.71
CA TYR A 207 -37.84 0.99 -12.17
C TYR A 207 -37.60 0.96 -13.66
N LYS A 208 -38.67 1.13 -14.46
CA LYS A 208 -38.58 1.18 -15.91
C LYS A 208 -39.49 2.26 -16.49
N ILE A 209 -39.10 2.74 -17.69
CA ILE A 209 -39.94 3.56 -18.58
C ILE A 209 -39.88 2.92 -19.96
N ASP A 210 -41.06 2.63 -20.54
CA ASP A 210 -41.22 1.97 -21.84
C ASP A 210 -40.33 0.73 -22.00
N GLY A 211 -40.32 -0.12 -20.95
CA GLY A 211 -39.55 -1.37 -20.87
C GLY A 211 -38.05 -1.20 -20.63
N LYS A 212 -37.51 0.01 -20.67
CA LYS A 212 -36.08 0.29 -20.39
C LYS A 212 -35.86 0.53 -18.90
N LYS A 213 -34.93 -0.22 -18.30
CA LYS A 213 -34.54 -0.06 -16.89
C LYS A 213 -33.91 1.32 -16.64
N ILE A 214 -34.37 1.99 -15.60
CA ILE A 214 -33.89 3.31 -15.18
C ILE A 214 -33.07 3.12 -13.90
N GLU A 215 -31.77 3.35 -13.98
CA GLU A 215 -30.91 3.43 -12.79
C GLU A 215 -30.75 4.88 -12.34
N LYS A 216 -30.67 5.80 -13.29
CA LYS A 216 -30.57 7.24 -13.08
C LYS A 216 -31.29 7.94 -14.21
N LEU A 217 -32.36 8.69 -13.92
CA LEU A 217 -33.09 9.42 -14.93
C LEU A 217 -32.33 10.70 -15.30
N LYS A 218 -31.95 10.85 -16.58
CA LYS A 218 -31.20 12.02 -17.07
C LYS A 218 -32.03 12.87 -18.04
N ASP A 219 -33.11 12.36 -18.58
CA ASP A 219 -33.95 13.01 -19.58
C ASP A 219 -35.07 13.84 -18.93
N GLU A 220 -35.05 15.16 -19.14
CA GLU A 220 -36.05 16.09 -18.59
C GLU A 220 -37.46 15.82 -19.14
N LYS A 221 -37.58 15.36 -20.38
CA LYS A 221 -38.92 15.05 -20.97
C LYS A 221 -39.53 13.84 -20.27
N LEU A 222 -38.72 12.85 -19.97
CA LEU A 222 -39.18 11.67 -19.20
C LEU A 222 -39.52 12.07 -17.75
N LEU A 223 -38.75 12.98 -17.14
CA LEU A 223 -39.07 13.53 -15.83
C LEU A 223 -40.43 14.22 -15.80
N GLU A 224 -40.71 15.07 -16.78
CA GLU A 224 -42.00 15.74 -16.87
C GLU A 224 -43.16 14.76 -17.13
N ARG A 225 -42.93 13.69 -17.88
CA ARG A 225 -43.90 12.60 -18.06
C ARG A 225 -44.22 11.92 -16.73
N VAL A 226 -43.19 11.57 -15.94
CA VAL A 226 -43.35 10.95 -14.62
C VAL A 226 -44.09 11.89 -13.65
N LYS A 227 -43.80 13.19 -13.68
CA LYS A 227 -44.49 14.17 -12.82
C LYS A 227 -45.98 14.30 -13.11
N LYS A 228 -46.42 14.13 -14.38
CA LYS A 228 -47.83 14.22 -14.77
C LYS A 228 -48.67 13.08 -14.20
N ASP A 229 -48.07 11.97 -13.81
CA ASP A 229 -48.75 10.80 -13.29
C ASP A 229 -49.08 10.90 -11.78
N VAL A 230 -48.78 12.03 -11.13
CA VAL A 230 -49.19 12.26 -9.73
C VAL A 230 -50.72 12.31 -9.64
N ASN A 231 -51.29 11.65 -8.65
CA ASN A 231 -52.71 11.39 -8.41
C ASN A 231 -53.35 10.37 -9.38
N GLU A 232 -52.55 9.70 -10.18
CA GLU A 232 -53.00 8.67 -11.10
C GLU A 232 -52.91 7.27 -10.45
N SER A 233 -53.75 6.34 -10.96
CA SER A 233 -53.81 4.97 -10.46
C SER A 233 -52.88 4.06 -11.24
N TYR A 234 -52.13 3.27 -10.54
CA TYR A 234 -51.21 2.23 -11.04
C TYR A 234 -51.73 0.84 -10.70
N LYS A 235 -51.58 -0.08 -11.62
CA LYS A 235 -51.95 -1.48 -11.44
C LYS A 235 -50.76 -2.32 -11.04
N VAL A 236 -50.92 -3.19 -10.06
CA VAL A 236 -49.88 -4.19 -9.71
C VAL A 236 -49.85 -5.24 -10.82
N ILE A 237 -48.75 -5.31 -11.54
CA ILE A 237 -48.49 -6.26 -12.64
C ILE A 237 -47.63 -7.44 -12.20
N THR A 238 -46.97 -7.33 -11.06
CA THR A 238 -46.19 -8.44 -10.46
C THR A 238 -46.34 -8.39 -8.95
N SER A 239 -46.63 -9.54 -8.35
CA SER A 239 -46.63 -9.76 -6.91
C SER A 239 -46.04 -11.12 -6.65
N LYS A 240 -44.75 -11.19 -6.23
CA LYS A 240 -44.03 -12.46 -6.17
C LYS A 240 -43.17 -12.58 -4.93
N ILE A 241 -43.29 -13.75 -4.26
CA ILE A 241 -42.33 -14.13 -3.23
C ILE A 241 -41.28 -15.09 -3.84
N SER A 242 -40.04 -14.87 -3.54
CA SER A 242 -38.91 -15.68 -3.99
C SER A 242 -37.99 -16.03 -2.83
N ASN A 243 -37.59 -17.30 -2.75
CA ASN A 243 -36.59 -17.76 -1.80
C ASN A 243 -35.20 -17.36 -2.25
N LYS A 244 -34.45 -16.72 -1.36
CA LYS A 244 -33.09 -16.26 -1.59
C LYS A 244 -32.15 -16.87 -0.55
N THR A 245 -30.89 -17.07 -0.95
CA THR A 245 -29.87 -17.59 -0.07
C THR A 245 -28.66 -16.65 -0.16
N LYS A 246 -28.22 -16.11 0.97
CA LYS A 246 -26.97 -15.35 1.08
C LYS A 246 -25.93 -16.24 1.74
N ASN A 247 -24.92 -16.59 0.96
CA ASN A 247 -23.87 -17.48 1.43
C ASN A 247 -22.87 -16.74 2.34
N PRO A 248 -22.27 -17.41 3.32
CA PRO A 248 -21.19 -16.84 4.12
C PRO A 248 -19.99 -16.49 3.21
N PRO A 249 -19.23 -15.46 3.56
CA PRO A 249 -18.01 -15.11 2.84
C PRO A 249 -16.96 -16.23 2.97
N ALA A 250 -16.08 -16.34 1.98
CA ALA A 250 -15.02 -17.34 1.96
C ALA A 250 -13.96 -17.10 3.08
N PRO A 251 -13.18 -18.12 3.45
CA PRO A 251 -11.99 -17.97 4.29
C PRO A 251 -11.02 -16.92 3.74
N LEU A 252 -10.13 -16.42 4.59
CA LEU A 252 -9.18 -15.41 4.20
C LEU A 252 -8.02 -15.97 3.39
N LYS A 253 -7.60 -15.19 2.40
CA LYS A 253 -6.30 -15.25 1.74
C LYS A 253 -5.57 -13.93 1.94
N THR A 254 -4.30 -13.83 1.58
CA THR A 254 -3.48 -12.63 1.85
C THR A 254 -4.14 -11.33 1.37
N SER A 255 -4.66 -11.32 0.14
CA SER A 255 -5.31 -10.14 -0.44
C SER A 255 -6.54 -9.72 0.35
N THR A 256 -7.43 -10.66 0.68
CA THR A 256 -8.64 -10.36 1.45
C THR A 256 -8.35 -10.00 2.90
N LEU A 257 -7.32 -10.60 3.52
CA LEU A 257 -6.85 -10.17 4.84
C LEU A 257 -6.38 -8.71 4.82
N GLN A 258 -5.54 -8.32 3.86
CA GLN A 258 -5.05 -6.95 3.71
C GLN A 258 -6.19 -5.96 3.44
N GLN A 259 -7.17 -6.34 2.59
CA GLN A 259 -8.34 -5.52 2.29
C GLN A 259 -9.19 -5.26 3.54
N LEU A 260 -9.53 -6.31 4.28
CA LEU A 260 -10.37 -6.19 5.47
C LEU A 260 -9.65 -5.49 6.62
N ALA A 261 -8.36 -5.79 6.83
CA ALA A 261 -7.56 -5.10 7.84
C ALA A 261 -7.41 -3.59 7.54
N SER A 262 -7.29 -3.23 6.26
CA SER A 262 -7.28 -1.81 5.86
C SER A 262 -8.63 -1.13 6.10
N SER A 263 -9.73 -1.78 5.72
CA SER A 263 -11.07 -1.21 5.81
C SER A 263 -11.55 -1.12 7.26
N TYR A 264 -11.47 -2.21 8.03
CA TYR A 264 -12.04 -2.28 9.39
C TYR A 264 -11.08 -1.83 10.49
N LEU A 265 -9.77 -2.10 10.35
CA LEU A 265 -8.78 -1.82 11.37
C LEU A 265 -7.93 -0.58 11.07
N GLY A 266 -7.99 -0.07 9.84
CA GLY A 266 -7.14 1.02 9.36
C GLY A 266 -5.65 0.64 9.29
N PHE A 267 -5.34 -0.64 9.14
CA PHE A 267 -3.97 -1.12 9.00
C PHE A 267 -3.50 -0.94 7.56
N SER A 268 -2.24 -0.53 7.37
CA SER A 268 -1.60 -0.65 6.06
C SER A 268 -1.34 -2.11 5.71
N ALA A 269 -1.18 -2.42 4.42
CA ALA A 269 -0.82 -3.76 3.96
C ALA A 269 0.46 -4.27 4.65
N SER A 270 1.50 -3.44 4.76
CA SER A 270 2.75 -3.77 5.46
C SER A 270 2.53 -4.04 6.96
N LYS A 271 1.72 -3.21 7.64
CA LYS A 271 1.39 -3.43 9.05
C LYS A 271 0.62 -4.73 9.25
N THR A 272 -0.35 -5.01 8.38
CA THR A 272 -1.12 -6.25 8.41
C THR A 272 -0.22 -7.47 8.33
N MET A 273 0.71 -7.50 7.36
CA MET A 273 1.64 -8.61 7.20
C MET A 273 2.62 -8.75 8.37
N MET A 274 3.11 -7.64 8.91
CA MET A 274 3.98 -7.67 10.09
C MET A 274 3.28 -8.24 11.33
N VAL A 275 2.04 -7.87 11.58
CA VAL A 275 1.26 -8.38 12.70
C VAL A 275 0.88 -9.85 12.48
N ALA A 276 0.47 -10.22 11.25
CA ALA A 276 0.17 -11.60 10.89
C ALA A 276 1.40 -12.52 11.07
N GLN A 277 2.59 -12.03 10.68
CA GLN A 277 3.85 -12.77 10.89
C GLN A 277 4.08 -13.08 12.38
N LYS A 278 3.85 -12.09 13.27
CA LYS A 278 3.98 -12.32 14.72
C LYS A 278 3.00 -13.36 15.25
N LEU A 279 1.75 -13.31 14.77
CA LEU A 279 0.72 -14.29 15.16
C LEU A 279 1.03 -15.70 14.65
N TYR A 280 1.63 -15.82 13.46
CA TYR A 280 2.07 -17.09 12.89
C TYR A 280 3.29 -17.67 13.64
N GLU A 281 4.32 -16.84 13.87
CA GLU A 281 5.58 -17.27 14.50
C GLU A 281 5.42 -17.66 15.96
N GLY A 282 4.43 -17.11 16.63
CA GLY A 282 4.02 -17.51 17.98
C GLY A 282 3.95 -16.38 19.00
N VAL A 283 3.06 -16.57 19.95
CA VAL A 283 2.82 -15.70 21.11
C VAL A 283 2.87 -16.55 22.38
N ASP A 284 3.37 -15.96 23.48
CA ASP A 284 3.39 -16.66 24.77
C ASP A 284 1.98 -16.68 25.37
N ILE A 285 1.35 -17.86 25.43
CA ILE A 285 0.04 -18.09 26.05
C ILE A 285 0.21 -19.06 27.22
N LYS A 286 -0.10 -18.63 28.42
CA LYS A 286 0.00 -19.44 29.65
C LYS A 286 1.37 -20.12 29.83
N GLY A 287 2.46 -19.45 29.41
CA GLY A 287 3.83 -19.98 29.50
C GLY A 287 4.28 -20.85 28.33
N GLU A 288 3.39 -21.18 27.41
CA GLU A 288 3.69 -21.87 26.16
C GLU A 288 3.72 -20.89 24.98
N HIS A 289 4.70 -21.06 24.10
CA HIS A 289 4.79 -20.23 22.89
C HIS A 289 4.11 -20.95 21.74
N LYS A 290 3.03 -20.35 21.19
CA LYS A 290 2.14 -21.02 20.21
C LYS A 290 1.90 -20.12 19.00
N GLY A 291 1.97 -20.69 17.79
CA GLY A 291 1.45 -20.05 16.59
C GLY A 291 -0.06 -20.00 16.62
N LEU A 292 -0.63 -18.83 16.37
CA LEU A 292 -2.06 -18.59 16.50
C LEU A 292 -2.83 -18.66 15.20
N ILE A 293 -2.13 -18.48 14.06
CA ILE A 293 -2.74 -18.53 12.74
C ILE A 293 -1.92 -19.41 11.79
N THR A 294 -2.57 -19.87 10.72
CA THR A 294 -1.89 -20.52 9.60
C THR A 294 -1.03 -19.50 8.83
N TYR A 295 -0.18 -19.99 7.94
CA TYR A 295 0.73 -19.18 7.13
C TYR A 295 -0.05 -18.12 6.33
N MET A 296 0.32 -16.86 6.49
CA MET A 296 -0.44 -15.72 6.02
C MET A 296 -0.14 -15.30 4.57
N ARG A 297 0.86 -15.87 3.91
CA ARG A 297 1.14 -15.63 2.48
C ARG A 297 0.56 -16.77 1.66
N THR A 298 -0.72 -16.67 1.36
CA THR A 298 -1.47 -17.68 0.60
C THR A 298 -2.51 -17.01 -0.29
N ASP A 299 -2.76 -17.57 -1.44
CA ASP A 299 -3.86 -17.25 -2.34
C ASP A 299 -5.00 -18.29 -2.25
N SER A 300 -4.79 -19.36 -1.49
CA SER A 300 -5.79 -20.41 -1.24
C SER A 300 -6.81 -19.99 -0.20
N ILE A 301 -8.04 -20.46 -0.39
CA ILE A 301 -9.14 -20.39 0.60
C ILE A 301 -9.49 -21.80 1.14
N ARG A 302 -8.74 -22.83 0.75
CA ARG A 302 -8.93 -24.20 1.21
C ARG A 302 -8.69 -24.30 2.71
N ILE A 303 -9.51 -25.08 3.38
CA ILE A 303 -9.38 -25.38 4.82
C ILE A 303 -9.15 -26.88 4.98
N SER A 304 -8.23 -27.27 5.85
CA SER A 304 -7.97 -28.69 6.16
C SER A 304 -9.20 -29.35 6.79
N GLU A 305 -9.37 -30.64 6.58
CA GLU A 305 -10.51 -31.38 7.14
C GLU A 305 -10.50 -31.37 8.67
N GLU A 306 -9.32 -31.40 9.28
CA GLU A 306 -9.18 -31.29 10.73
C GLU A 306 -9.70 -29.95 11.26
N ALA A 307 -9.34 -28.82 10.62
CA ALA A 307 -9.83 -27.52 11.02
C ALA A 307 -11.34 -27.34 10.79
N LYS A 308 -11.88 -27.95 9.71
CA LYS A 308 -13.34 -28.00 9.50
C LYS A 308 -14.05 -28.78 10.59
N GLU A 309 -13.49 -29.92 11.00
CA GLU A 309 -14.05 -30.70 12.07
C GLU A 309 -14.06 -29.99 13.41
N MET A 310 -12.93 -29.33 13.75
CA MET A 310 -12.87 -28.47 14.95
C MET A 310 -13.92 -27.36 14.90
N ALA A 311 -14.07 -26.69 13.76
CA ALA A 311 -15.08 -25.65 13.58
C ALA A 311 -16.50 -26.19 13.69
N ARG A 312 -16.80 -27.37 13.11
CA ARG A 312 -18.11 -28.04 13.22
C ARG A 312 -18.46 -28.35 14.67
N ASN A 313 -17.51 -28.88 15.42
CA ASN A 313 -17.72 -29.21 16.85
C ASN A 313 -17.94 -27.89 17.66
N TYR A 314 -17.20 -26.86 17.39
CA TYR A 314 -17.40 -25.54 18.01
C TYR A 314 -18.78 -24.95 17.68
N ILE A 315 -19.19 -25.01 16.42
CA ILE A 315 -20.49 -24.49 15.96
C ILE A 315 -21.64 -25.31 16.59
N LYS A 316 -21.57 -26.67 16.59
CA LYS A 316 -22.56 -27.50 17.23
C LYS A 316 -22.76 -27.14 18.70
N LYS A 317 -21.68 -26.97 19.43
CA LYS A 317 -21.69 -26.66 20.87
C LYS A 317 -22.26 -25.27 21.17
N ASN A 318 -21.91 -24.24 20.39
CA ASN A 318 -22.20 -22.84 20.73
C ASN A 318 -23.44 -22.28 20.00
N TYR A 319 -23.79 -22.81 18.83
CA TYR A 319 -24.88 -22.29 17.98
C TYR A 319 -25.96 -23.36 17.65
N GLY A 320 -25.60 -24.62 17.74
CA GLY A 320 -26.49 -25.73 17.40
C GLY A 320 -26.29 -26.26 15.98
N GLU A 321 -26.74 -27.51 15.75
CA GLU A 321 -26.48 -28.28 14.52
C GLU A 321 -27.01 -27.62 13.25
N LYS A 322 -28.14 -26.90 13.32
CA LYS A 322 -28.75 -26.19 12.18
C LYS A 322 -27.87 -25.08 11.59
N TYR A 323 -26.88 -24.61 12.36
CA TYR A 323 -25.94 -23.57 11.90
C TYR A 323 -24.69 -24.11 11.20
N LEU A 324 -24.59 -25.43 11.04
CA LEU A 324 -23.48 -26.02 10.27
C LEU A 324 -23.56 -25.64 8.80
N GLY A 325 -22.47 -25.14 8.25
CA GLY A 325 -22.36 -24.91 6.82
C GLY A 325 -22.42 -26.21 6.00
N ALA A 326 -22.90 -26.12 4.77
CA ALA A 326 -23.05 -27.27 3.86
C ALA A 326 -21.71 -27.87 3.33
N GLY A 327 -20.54 -27.47 3.86
CA GLY A 327 -19.20 -27.88 3.40
C GLY A 327 -18.66 -27.01 2.29
N ASP A 328 -17.57 -27.43 1.67
CA ASP A 328 -16.78 -26.62 0.73
C ASP A 328 -17.60 -26.11 -0.46
N LYS A 329 -17.57 -24.82 -0.65
CA LYS A 329 -17.88 -24.27 -1.97
C LYS A 329 -16.73 -24.68 -2.89
N LYS A 330 -17.05 -25.48 -3.92
CA LYS A 330 -16.12 -25.69 -5.01
C LYS A 330 -15.73 -24.32 -5.56
N GLU A 331 -14.46 -23.96 -5.47
CA GLU A 331 -13.95 -22.83 -6.23
C GLU A 331 -14.41 -23.00 -7.68
N LYS A 332 -15.00 -21.95 -8.24
CA LYS A 332 -15.12 -21.93 -9.70
C LYS A 332 -13.68 -21.97 -10.19
N LYS A 333 -13.31 -23.04 -10.90
CA LYS A 333 -12.01 -23.24 -11.53
C LYS A 333 -11.73 -22.17 -12.62
N ASN A 334 -11.66 -20.91 -12.21
CA ASN A 334 -11.35 -19.80 -13.12
C ASN A 334 -9.91 -19.29 -12.96
N SER A 335 -9.14 -19.83 -12.02
CA SER A 335 -7.70 -19.59 -11.97
C SER A 335 -6.96 -20.90 -12.19
N LYS A 336 -6.22 -21.02 -13.27
CA LYS A 336 -5.31 -22.12 -13.57
C LYS A 336 -4.15 -22.25 -12.56
N ASN A 337 -4.05 -21.34 -11.61
CA ASN A 337 -2.84 -21.07 -10.82
C ASN A 337 -3.09 -21.04 -9.31
N VAL A 338 -4.02 -21.83 -8.79
CA VAL A 338 -4.09 -22.01 -7.34
C VAL A 338 -2.96 -22.97 -6.96
N GLN A 339 -2.00 -22.50 -6.17
CA GLN A 339 -1.06 -23.37 -5.46
C GLN A 339 -1.88 -24.22 -4.48
N ASP A 340 -2.38 -25.36 -4.91
CA ASP A 340 -3.26 -26.29 -4.16
C ASP A 340 -2.62 -26.80 -2.84
N ALA A 341 -1.31 -26.55 -2.65
CA ALA A 341 -0.55 -26.95 -1.47
C ALA A 341 -0.84 -26.12 -0.23
N HIS A 342 -1.30 -24.87 -0.37
CA HIS A 342 -1.48 -23.96 0.76
C HIS A 342 -2.91 -23.98 1.32
N GLU A 343 -3.02 -23.65 2.60
CA GLU A 343 -4.29 -23.50 3.31
C GLU A 343 -4.65 -22.01 3.45
N GLY A 344 -5.94 -21.71 3.57
CA GLY A 344 -6.43 -20.38 3.87
C GLY A 344 -6.00 -19.89 5.26
N ILE A 345 -6.05 -18.58 5.47
CA ILE A 345 -5.67 -17.96 6.74
C ILE A 345 -6.78 -18.17 7.76
N ARG A 346 -6.45 -18.85 8.85
CA ARG A 346 -7.37 -19.21 9.94
C ARG A 346 -6.65 -19.27 11.29
N PRO A 347 -7.35 -19.28 12.42
CA PRO A 347 -6.74 -19.64 13.69
C PRO A 347 -6.27 -21.10 13.66
N THR A 348 -5.18 -21.41 14.34
CA THR A 348 -4.67 -22.79 14.49
C THR A 348 -5.62 -23.65 15.33
N ASP A 349 -6.32 -23.05 16.28
CA ASP A 349 -7.35 -23.65 17.08
C ASP A 349 -8.51 -22.65 17.30
N ILE A 350 -9.72 -23.02 16.88
CA ILE A 350 -10.91 -22.17 17.04
C ILE A 350 -11.33 -21.97 18.50
N ASN A 351 -10.90 -22.86 19.39
CA ASN A 351 -11.18 -22.76 20.82
C ASN A 351 -10.36 -21.65 21.51
N TYR A 352 -9.30 -21.15 20.89
CA TYR A 352 -8.65 -19.90 21.33
C TYR A 352 -9.53 -18.71 20.91
N THR A 353 -10.64 -18.50 21.63
CA THR A 353 -11.53 -17.37 21.32
C THR A 353 -10.80 -16.03 21.55
N PRO A 354 -11.14 -14.98 20.80
CA PRO A 354 -10.53 -13.65 21.00
C PRO A 354 -10.60 -13.18 22.44
N GLU A 355 -11.72 -13.44 23.13
CA GLU A 355 -11.94 -13.04 24.52
C GLU A 355 -10.99 -13.74 25.50
N GLU A 356 -10.68 -15.01 25.28
CA GLU A 356 -9.80 -15.78 26.15
C GLU A 356 -8.33 -15.39 26.00
N ILE A 357 -7.91 -15.06 24.77
CA ILE A 357 -6.49 -14.81 24.50
C ILE A 357 -6.11 -13.33 24.46
N MET A 358 -7.08 -12.40 24.57
CA MET A 358 -6.81 -10.96 24.49
C MET A 358 -5.77 -10.47 25.50
N VAL A 359 -5.69 -11.11 26.66
CA VAL A 359 -4.74 -10.75 27.72
C VAL A 359 -3.28 -11.07 27.39
N TYR A 360 -3.04 -11.91 26.39
CA TYR A 360 -1.72 -12.31 25.92
C TYR A 360 -1.29 -11.57 24.63
N LEU A 361 -2.18 -10.80 24.04
CA LEU A 361 -1.97 -10.12 22.76
C LEU A 361 -1.78 -8.61 22.96
N ASP A 362 -0.91 -8.02 22.17
CA ASP A 362 -0.94 -6.57 22.02
C ASP A 362 -2.21 -6.11 21.26
N LYS A 363 -2.51 -4.83 21.33
CA LYS A 363 -3.73 -4.25 20.73
C LYS A 363 -3.88 -4.54 19.23
N ASP A 364 -2.78 -4.54 18.48
CA ASP A 364 -2.81 -4.76 17.05
C ASP A 364 -2.93 -6.25 16.73
N GLN A 365 -2.22 -7.10 17.48
CA GLN A 365 -2.36 -8.56 17.41
C GLN A 365 -3.79 -9.00 17.71
N PHE A 366 -4.38 -8.47 18.78
CA PHE A 366 -5.77 -8.79 19.15
C PHE A 366 -6.75 -8.42 18.04
N LYS A 367 -6.66 -7.21 17.51
CA LYS A 367 -7.56 -6.75 16.43
C LYS A 367 -7.46 -7.63 15.19
N LEU A 368 -6.24 -7.97 14.76
CA LEU A 368 -6.04 -8.78 13.58
C LEU A 368 -6.46 -10.24 13.81
N TYR A 369 -6.14 -10.80 14.97
CA TYR A 369 -6.55 -12.15 15.35
C TYR A 369 -8.08 -12.27 15.39
N ASN A 370 -8.75 -11.31 16.03
CA ASN A 370 -10.21 -11.29 16.09
C ASN A 370 -10.85 -11.27 14.69
N LEU A 371 -10.30 -10.45 13.77
CA LEU A 371 -10.75 -10.42 12.37
C LEU A 371 -10.60 -11.79 11.69
N ILE A 372 -9.45 -12.45 11.88
CA ILE A 372 -9.15 -13.76 11.28
C ILE A 372 -10.07 -14.84 11.88
N TRP A 373 -10.21 -14.84 13.19
CA TRP A 373 -11.03 -15.81 13.91
C TRP A 373 -12.51 -15.69 13.54
N GLN A 374 -13.06 -14.49 13.57
CA GLN A 374 -14.45 -14.23 13.16
C GLN A 374 -14.69 -14.65 11.71
N ARG A 375 -13.78 -14.30 10.80
CA ARG A 375 -13.93 -14.64 9.39
C ARG A 375 -13.91 -16.15 9.16
N PHE A 376 -13.03 -16.86 9.86
CA PHE A 376 -13.00 -18.32 9.81
C PHE A 376 -14.29 -18.92 10.31
N LEU A 377 -14.77 -18.55 11.51
CA LEU A 377 -16.03 -19.02 12.06
C LEU A 377 -17.18 -18.78 11.08
N ILE A 378 -17.33 -17.55 10.59
CA ILE A 378 -18.39 -17.16 9.66
C ILE A 378 -18.37 -18.04 8.40
N SER A 379 -17.17 -18.30 7.85
CA SER A 379 -17.01 -19.09 6.63
C SER A 379 -17.51 -20.55 6.77
N GLN A 380 -17.56 -21.07 8.00
CA GLN A 380 -17.99 -22.43 8.32
C GLN A 380 -19.47 -22.52 8.74
N LEU A 381 -20.13 -21.37 8.93
CA LEU A 381 -21.55 -21.30 9.27
C LEU A 381 -22.46 -21.53 8.06
N ALA A 382 -23.70 -21.92 8.32
CA ALA A 382 -24.74 -22.08 7.32
C ALA A 382 -25.08 -20.75 6.65
N ALA A 383 -25.51 -20.83 5.40
CA ALA A 383 -26.00 -19.68 4.65
C ALA A 383 -27.29 -19.10 5.29
N MET A 384 -27.42 -17.78 5.22
CA MET A 384 -28.66 -17.09 5.54
C MET A 384 -29.71 -17.38 4.47
N LYS A 385 -30.94 -17.67 4.88
CA LYS A 385 -32.08 -17.85 3.99
C LYS A 385 -33.13 -16.79 4.29
N TYR A 386 -33.61 -16.14 3.26
CA TYR A 386 -34.65 -15.15 3.37
C TYR A 386 -35.62 -15.24 2.19
N GLU A 387 -36.84 -14.80 2.41
CA GLU A 387 -37.81 -14.55 1.37
C GLU A 387 -37.73 -13.11 0.94
N GLN A 388 -37.82 -12.87 -0.35
CA GLN A 388 -37.93 -11.56 -0.93
C GLN A 388 -39.30 -11.44 -1.59
N PHE A 389 -40.11 -10.53 -1.07
CA PHE A 389 -41.34 -10.12 -1.70
C PHE A 389 -41.04 -8.98 -2.64
N GLU A 390 -41.35 -9.13 -3.92
CA GLU A 390 -41.20 -8.14 -4.97
C GLU A 390 -42.54 -7.84 -5.61
N TYR A 391 -42.86 -6.58 -5.77
CA TYR A 391 -44.04 -6.12 -6.48
C TYR A 391 -43.73 -4.97 -7.39
N ILE A 392 -44.38 -4.95 -8.55
CA ILE A 392 -44.18 -3.95 -9.59
C ILE A 392 -45.57 -3.35 -9.93
N LEU A 393 -45.62 -2.03 -9.89
CA LEU A 393 -46.75 -1.23 -10.29
C LEU A 393 -46.47 -0.63 -11.68
N GLU A 394 -47.46 -0.66 -12.56
CA GLU A 394 -47.32 -0.15 -13.93
C GLU A 394 -48.49 0.77 -14.30
N ARG A 395 -48.21 1.83 -15.04
CA ARG A 395 -49.13 2.68 -15.75
C ARG A 395 -48.47 3.31 -16.99
N SER A 396 -49.11 3.15 -18.16
CA SER A 396 -48.69 3.82 -19.41
C SER A 396 -47.19 3.67 -19.71
N GLY A 397 -46.60 2.47 -19.42
CA GLY A 397 -45.20 2.18 -19.64
C GLY A 397 -44.25 2.66 -18.54
N ILE A 398 -44.75 3.24 -17.44
CA ILE A 398 -43.96 3.64 -16.27
C ILE A 398 -44.12 2.57 -15.18
N GLU A 399 -43.02 1.96 -14.78
CA GLU A 399 -43.00 0.93 -13.76
C GLU A 399 -42.28 1.42 -12.49
N TYR A 400 -42.90 1.18 -11.33
CA TYR A 400 -42.30 1.35 -10.01
C TYR A 400 -42.14 0.00 -9.34
N ARG A 401 -41.01 -0.19 -8.58
CA ARG A 401 -40.70 -1.45 -7.93
C ARG A 401 -40.54 -1.28 -6.43
N GLY A 402 -41.19 -2.15 -5.69
CA GLY A 402 -40.99 -2.33 -4.25
C GLY A 402 -40.42 -3.70 -3.95
N SER A 403 -39.60 -3.78 -2.91
CA SER A 403 -39.06 -5.06 -2.45
C SER A 403 -38.84 -5.04 -0.92
N ILE A 404 -39.34 -6.09 -0.26
CA ILE A 404 -39.21 -6.29 1.20
C ILE A 404 -38.65 -7.70 1.44
N ASN A 405 -37.77 -7.84 2.42
CA ASN A 405 -37.13 -9.09 2.74
C ASN A 405 -37.55 -9.57 4.15
N LYS A 406 -37.77 -10.90 4.30
CA LYS A 406 -38.03 -11.54 5.58
C LYS A 406 -37.03 -12.66 5.83
N ILE A 407 -36.27 -12.57 6.89
CA ILE A 407 -35.29 -13.60 7.26
C ILE A 407 -36.03 -14.82 7.75
N ILE A 408 -35.83 -15.95 7.09
CA ILE A 408 -36.38 -17.24 7.48
C ILE A 408 -35.40 -18.03 8.35
N PHE A 409 -34.11 -17.91 8.03
CA PHE A 409 -33.04 -18.49 8.81
C PHE A 409 -31.79 -17.57 8.76
N ASP A 410 -31.36 -17.11 9.92
CA ASP A 410 -30.31 -16.13 10.04
C ASP A 410 -28.92 -16.67 9.65
N GLY A 411 -28.66 -17.97 9.81
CA GLY A 411 -27.39 -18.57 9.43
C GLY A 411 -26.19 -17.81 10.00
N TYR A 412 -25.18 -17.51 9.15
CA TYR A 412 -23.99 -16.76 9.54
C TYR A 412 -24.31 -15.33 9.98
N TYR A 413 -25.43 -14.76 9.56
CA TYR A 413 -25.85 -13.40 9.87
C TYR A 413 -26.14 -13.19 11.36
N LYS A 414 -26.36 -14.28 12.11
CA LYS A 414 -26.47 -14.27 13.57
C LYS A 414 -25.19 -13.77 14.25
N VAL A 415 -24.03 -14.09 13.66
CA VAL A 415 -22.71 -13.75 14.22
C VAL A 415 -22.17 -12.44 13.61
N PHE A 416 -22.45 -12.23 12.34
CA PHE A 416 -21.92 -11.10 11.58
C PHE A 416 -22.98 -10.55 10.63
N LYS A 417 -23.35 -9.28 10.82
CA LYS A 417 -24.23 -8.52 9.92
C LYS A 417 -23.36 -7.80 8.90
N ASP A 418 -23.60 -8.10 7.61
CA ASP A 418 -22.99 -7.34 6.54
C ASP A 418 -23.51 -5.89 6.51
N GLU A 419 -22.73 -4.96 5.94
CA GLU A 419 -23.11 -3.54 5.80
C GLU A 419 -24.29 -3.35 4.81
N GLU A 420 -24.62 -4.35 3.98
CA GLU A 420 -25.81 -4.29 3.12
C GLU A 420 -27.08 -4.39 3.97
N GLU A 421 -27.72 -3.26 4.18
CA GLU A 421 -29.03 -3.18 4.80
C GLU A 421 -30.07 -3.83 3.90
N LEU A 422 -30.48 -5.06 4.24
CA LEU A 422 -31.69 -5.63 3.68
C LEU A 422 -32.88 -4.85 4.24
N GLN A 423 -33.77 -4.37 3.37
CA GLN A 423 -35.06 -3.83 3.82
C GLN A 423 -35.86 -4.96 4.44
N LEU A 424 -35.83 -5.05 5.76
CA LEU A 424 -36.49 -6.11 6.53
C LEU A 424 -37.88 -5.63 6.96
N GLY A 425 -38.88 -6.48 6.80
CA GLY A 425 -40.25 -6.21 7.23
C GLY A 425 -41.19 -7.35 6.97
N ASP A 426 -42.41 -7.21 7.47
CA ASP A 426 -43.51 -8.14 7.13
C ASP A 426 -44.04 -7.84 5.72
N PHE A 427 -44.45 -8.88 5.03
CA PHE A 427 -44.95 -8.74 3.68
C PHE A 427 -46.36 -8.12 3.69
N PRO A 428 -46.55 -7.01 2.95
CA PRO A 428 -47.87 -6.45 2.77
C PRO A 428 -48.73 -7.39 1.95
N LYS A 429 -50.06 -7.37 2.17
CA LYS A 429 -51.03 -8.08 1.36
C LYS A 429 -51.27 -7.31 0.07
N ILE A 430 -50.47 -7.56 -0.94
CA ILE A 430 -50.56 -6.94 -2.27
C ILE A 430 -50.67 -8.08 -3.29
N ASN A 431 -51.73 -8.02 -4.12
CA ASN A 431 -51.99 -9.04 -5.15
C ASN A 431 -51.86 -8.42 -6.55
N GLU A 432 -51.55 -9.25 -7.54
CA GLU A 432 -51.61 -8.84 -8.93
C GLU A 432 -53.04 -8.36 -9.27
N GLY A 433 -53.16 -7.23 -9.93
CA GLY A 433 -54.43 -6.60 -10.25
C GLY A 433 -54.85 -5.50 -9.26
N ASP A 434 -54.28 -5.44 -8.06
CA ASP A 434 -54.57 -4.38 -7.09
C ASP A 434 -54.24 -3.01 -7.70
N ILE A 435 -55.00 -1.98 -7.27
CA ILE A 435 -54.83 -0.57 -7.75
C ILE A 435 -54.25 0.25 -6.61
N PHE A 436 -53.20 1.00 -6.96
CA PHE A 436 -52.48 1.92 -6.06
C PHE A 436 -52.49 3.34 -6.66
N ASN A 437 -52.83 4.33 -5.87
CA ASN A 437 -52.77 5.72 -6.27
C ASN A 437 -51.39 6.31 -5.96
N LEU A 438 -50.79 6.98 -6.95
CA LEU A 438 -49.54 7.71 -6.75
C LEU A 438 -49.85 9.06 -6.10
N ASP A 439 -49.69 9.19 -4.80
CA ASP A 439 -50.03 10.40 -4.05
C ASP A 439 -48.95 11.48 -4.19
N LYS A 440 -47.68 11.09 -4.25
CA LYS A 440 -46.56 12.03 -4.27
C LYS A 440 -45.30 11.41 -4.88
N LEU A 441 -44.52 12.27 -5.53
CA LEU A 441 -43.14 11.94 -5.95
C LEU A 441 -42.11 12.58 -5.03
N ASN A 442 -41.18 11.78 -4.56
CA ASN A 442 -39.94 12.29 -3.99
C ASN A 442 -38.88 12.29 -5.10
N ILE A 443 -38.57 13.48 -5.59
CA ILE A 443 -37.60 13.67 -6.66
C ILE A 443 -36.38 14.32 -6.03
N LYS A 444 -35.26 13.57 -6.05
CA LYS A 444 -33.95 14.07 -5.58
C LYS A 444 -33.08 14.33 -6.79
N GLU A 445 -32.72 15.59 -6.98
CA GLU A 445 -31.71 15.97 -7.95
C GLU A 445 -30.31 15.70 -7.38
N ASP A 446 -29.46 15.06 -8.16
CA ASP A 446 -28.07 14.78 -7.79
C ASP A 446 -27.19 14.77 -9.05
N TYR A 447 -25.90 14.71 -8.89
CA TYR A 447 -24.93 14.63 -9.97
C TYR A 447 -24.13 13.34 -9.89
N THR A 448 -23.78 12.78 -11.05
CA THR A 448 -22.87 11.65 -11.10
C THR A 448 -21.55 12.04 -10.44
N LYS A 449 -20.92 11.12 -9.74
CA LYS A 449 -19.65 11.34 -9.03
C LYS A 449 -18.52 10.71 -9.81
N ALA A 450 -17.36 11.37 -9.80
CA ALA A 450 -16.15 10.79 -10.34
C ALA A 450 -15.84 9.42 -9.66
N PRO A 451 -15.13 8.52 -10.34
CA PRO A 451 -14.65 7.29 -9.70
C PRO A 451 -13.91 7.58 -8.41
N ALA A 452 -14.07 6.74 -7.41
CA ALA A 452 -13.33 6.89 -6.15
C ALA A 452 -11.85 6.57 -6.38
N ARG A 453 -10.96 7.37 -5.77
CA ARG A 453 -9.53 7.08 -5.75
C ARG A 453 -9.22 5.76 -5.06
N LEU A 454 -8.16 5.08 -5.49
CA LEU A 454 -7.72 3.85 -4.86
C LEU A 454 -7.19 4.10 -3.44
N THR A 455 -7.65 3.28 -2.52
CA THR A 455 -7.06 3.10 -1.18
C THR A 455 -6.09 1.91 -1.20
N GLU A 456 -5.34 1.63 -0.12
CA GLU A 456 -4.53 0.41 -0.04
C GLU A 456 -5.39 -0.85 -0.26
N SER A 457 -6.59 -0.89 0.33
CA SER A 457 -7.55 -2.00 0.17
C SER A 457 -7.97 -2.18 -1.29
N SER A 458 -8.46 -1.13 -1.94
CA SER A 458 -8.94 -1.22 -3.33
C SER A 458 -7.80 -1.43 -4.33
N LEU A 459 -6.59 -0.91 -4.05
CA LEU A 459 -5.42 -1.18 -4.88
C LEU A 459 -5.03 -2.67 -4.83
N VAL A 460 -4.98 -3.29 -3.64
CA VAL A 460 -4.72 -4.73 -3.52
C VAL A 460 -5.77 -5.54 -4.27
N LYS A 461 -7.05 -5.16 -4.15
CA LYS A 461 -8.16 -5.79 -4.89
C LYS A 461 -7.98 -5.67 -6.40
N THR A 462 -7.60 -4.49 -6.88
CA THR A 462 -7.36 -4.26 -8.32
C THR A 462 -6.15 -5.05 -8.83
N LEU A 463 -5.03 -5.02 -8.11
CA LEU A 463 -3.83 -5.78 -8.48
C LEU A 463 -4.12 -7.28 -8.58
N GLU A 464 -4.86 -7.83 -7.61
CA GLU A 464 -5.28 -9.23 -7.63
C GLU A 464 -6.19 -9.55 -8.82
N ALA A 465 -7.21 -8.71 -9.08
CA ALA A 465 -8.14 -8.91 -10.19
C ALA A 465 -7.45 -8.86 -11.56
N GLU A 466 -6.41 -8.04 -11.69
CA GLU A 466 -5.59 -7.92 -12.90
C GLU A 466 -4.45 -8.95 -12.96
N GLY A 467 -4.30 -9.83 -11.97
CA GLY A 467 -3.22 -10.83 -11.92
C GLY A 467 -1.83 -10.27 -11.65
N ILE A 468 -1.74 -9.04 -11.14
CA ILE A 468 -0.49 -8.32 -10.89
C ILE A 468 -0.03 -8.52 -9.46
N GLY A 469 1.20 -9.02 -9.30
CA GLY A 469 1.75 -9.34 -7.98
C GLY A 469 1.22 -10.67 -7.44
N ARG A 470 1.70 -11.04 -6.25
CA ARG A 470 1.35 -12.30 -5.54
C ARG A 470 1.28 -12.01 -4.04
N PRO A 471 0.82 -12.93 -3.20
CA PRO A 471 0.72 -12.74 -1.74
C PRO A 471 1.96 -12.14 -1.06
N SER A 472 3.14 -12.50 -1.53
CA SER A 472 4.41 -11.98 -1.01
C SER A 472 4.73 -10.55 -1.42
N THR A 473 4.08 -9.99 -2.47
CA THR A 473 4.51 -8.72 -3.11
C THR A 473 3.54 -7.55 -2.94
N TYR A 474 2.24 -7.77 -2.67
CA TYR A 474 1.27 -6.66 -2.56
C TYR A 474 1.72 -5.55 -1.59
N ALA A 475 2.12 -5.91 -0.38
CA ALA A 475 2.58 -4.95 0.62
C ALA A 475 3.85 -4.21 0.19
N SER A 476 4.80 -4.90 -0.43
CA SER A 476 6.08 -4.33 -0.89
C SER A 476 5.91 -3.39 -2.09
N ILE A 477 4.96 -3.67 -2.99
CA ILE A 477 4.58 -2.78 -4.11
C ILE A 477 4.10 -1.44 -3.55
N ILE A 478 3.11 -1.47 -2.65
CA ILE A 478 2.53 -0.27 -2.04
C ILE A 478 3.60 0.54 -1.29
N GLU A 479 4.41 -0.15 -0.49
CA GLU A 479 5.48 0.51 0.28
C GLU A 479 6.52 1.15 -0.64
N THR A 480 6.85 0.49 -1.77
CA THR A 480 7.79 1.04 -2.74
C THR A 480 7.25 2.30 -3.42
N LEU A 481 5.98 2.32 -3.82
CA LEU A 481 5.34 3.51 -4.40
C LEU A 481 5.38 4.70 -3.42
N LYS A 482 5.11 4.47 -2.14
CA LYS A 482 5.16 5.49 -1.09
C LYS A 482 6.61 5.93 -0.81
N LYS A 483 7.53 4.98 -0.65
CA LYS A 483 8.95 5.25 -0.36
C LYS A 483 9.65 6.03 -1.48
N ARG A 484 9.29 5.73 -2.74
CA ARG A 484 9.78 6.44 -3.93
C ARG A 484 9.06 7.77 -4.16
N GLU A 485 8.07 8.07 -3.34
CA GLU A 485 7.26 9.29 -3.44
C GLU A 485 6.57 9.45 -4.81
N TYR A 486 6.22 8.33 -5.44
CA TYR A 486 5.44 8.33 -6.68
C TYR A 486 3.96 8.62 -6.41
N VAL A 487 3.53 8.30 -5.21
CA VAL A 487 2.19 8.57 -4.72
C VAL A 487 2.25 9.12 -3.30
N GLU A 488 1.28 9.93 -2.94
CA GLU A 488 1.00 10.34 -1.56
C GLU A 488 -0.38 9.87 -1.13
N LEU A 489 -0.58 9.79 0.19
CA LEU A 489 -1.88 9.44 0.76
C LEU A 489 -2.60 10.71 1.24
N GLN A 490 -3.77 10.97 0.67
CA GLN A 490 -4.69 11.99 1.14
C GLN A 490 -6.01 11.33 1.51
N ASN A 491 -6.43 11.46 2.77
CA ASN A 491 -7.62 10.80 3.29
C ASN A 491 -7.66 9.28 2.99
N LYS A 492 -6.52 8.60 3.21
CA LYS A 492 -6.30 7.17 2.93
C LYS A 492 -6.32 6.78 1.44
N SER A 493 -6.48 7.71 0.53
CA SER A 493 -6.51 7.48 -0.92
C SER A 493 -5.19 7.88 -1.57
N PHE A 494 -4.77 7.11 -2.58
CA PHE A 494 -3.58 7.42 -3.35
C PHE A 494 -3.82 8.56 -4.32
N ILE A 495 -2.89 9.51 -4.34
CA ILE A 495 -2.80 10.59 -5.33
C ILE A 495 -1.42 10.51 -5.95
N PRO A 496 -1.29 10.43 -7.29
CA PRO A 496 0.02 10.46 -7.93
C PRO A 496 0.68 11.83 -7.75
N THR A 497 1.98 11.82 -7.52
CA THR A 497 2.81 13.03 -7.48
C THR A 497 3.24 13.43 -8.89
N GLU A 498 3.79 14.63 -9.05
CA GLU A 498 4.40 15.05 -10.34
C GLU A 498 5.49 14.06 -10.78
N VAL A 499 6.34 13.62 -9.85
CA VAL A 499 7.37 12.61 -10.13
C VAL A 499 6.75 11.27 -10.55
N GLY A 500 5.65 10.87 -9.89
CA GLY A 500 4.94 9.64 -10.24
C GLY A 500 4.36 9.70 -11.65
N TYR A 501 3.74 10.80 -12.02
CA TYR A 501 3.25 11.01 -13.37
C TYR A 501 4.37 10.97 -14.41
N GLU A 502 5.47 11.68 -14.16
CA GLU A 502 6.59 11.72 -15.08
C GLU A 502 7.22 10.34 -15.27
N VAL A 503 7.41 9.58 -14.18
CA VAL A 503 7.89 8.18 -14.25
C VAL A 503 6.94 7.32 -15.10
N LYS A 504 5.61 7.44 -14.89
CA LYS A 504 4.62 6.71 -15.68
C LYS A 504 4.69 7.08 -17.16
N GLU A 505 4.82 8.37 -17.49
CA GLU A 505 4.89 8.84 -18.87
C GLU A 505 6.14 8.39 -19.58
N GLN A 506 7.31 8.55 -18.97
CA GLN A 506 8.58 8.14 -19.54
C GLN A 506 8.63 6.63 -19.75
N LEU A 507 8.19 5.84 -18.76
CA LEU A 507 8.13 4.39 -18.91
C LEU A 507 7.12 3.95 -19.97
N SER A 508 5.95 4.59 -20.06
CA SER A 508 4.94 4.26 -21.09
C SER A 508 5.43 4.58 -22.51
N LYS A 509 6.22 5.65 -22.66
CA LYS A 509 6.80 6.07 -23.93
C LYS A 509 7.89 5.12 -24.39
N TYR A 510 8.85 4.80 -23.52
CA TYR A 510 10.06 4.09 -23.89
C TYR A 510 10.01 2.58 -23.65
N PHE A 511 9.20 2.12 -22.68
CA PHE A 511 9.10 0.72 -22.26
C PHE A 511 7.63 0.27 -22.17
N PRO A 512 6.84 0.37 -23.26
CA PRO A 512 5.39 0.15 -23.22
C PRO A 512 4.99 -1.23 -22.70
N ASN A 513 5.78 -2.28 -22.98
CA ASN A 513 5.47 -3.63 -22.50
C ASN A 513 5.65 -3.76 -20.98
N ILE A 514 6.68 -3.12 -20.40
CA ILE A 514 6.85 -3.06 -18.94
C ILE A 514 5.67 -2.37 -18.26
N MET A 515 5.03 -1.43 -18.96
CA MET A 515 3.83 -0.71 -18.48
C MET A 515 2.52 -1.40 -18.88
N ASN A 516 2.57 -2.58 -19.49
CA ASN A 516 1.39 -3.31 -19.92
C ASN A 516 0.90 -4.25 -18.82
N VAL A 517 -0.35 -4.08 -18.38
CA VAL A 517 -1.01 -4.89 -17.35
C VAL A 517 -1.01 -6.38 -17.73
N LYS A 518 -1.47 -6.69 -18.95
CA LYS A 518 -1.57 -8.08 -19.42
C LYS A 518 -0.21 -8.76 -19.56
N PHE A 519 0.80 -8.01 -20.02
CA PHE A 519 2.17 -8.52 -20.11
C PHE A 519 2.73 -8.87 -18.74
N THR A 520 2.53 -7.99 -17.75
CA THR A 520 2.98 -8.23 -16.38
C THR A 520 2.23 -9.40 -15.73
N ALA A 521 0.92 -9.51 -15.93
CA ALA A 521 0.12 -10.63 -15.44
C ALA A 521 0.60 -11.95 -16.07
N LYS A 522 0.78 -11.99 -17.39
CA LYS A 522 1.33 -13.17 -18.09
C LYS A 522 2.68 -13.60 -17.52
N LEU A 523 3.58 -12.65 -17.27
CA LEU A 523 4.89 -12.95 -16.70
C LEU A 523 4.84 -13.50 -15.28
N GLU A 524 3.85 -13.04 -14.46
CA GLU A 524 3.59 -13.62 -13.14
C GLU A 524 3.06 -15.06 -13.27
N ASP A 525 2.19 -15.34 -14.24
CA ASP A 525 1.68 -16.70 -14.52
C ASP A 525 2.81 -17.61 -15.01
N GLU A 526 3.68 -17.14 -15.89
CA GLU A 526 4.85 -17.89 -16.35
C GLU A 526 5.84 -18.22 -15.22
N LEU A 527 5.99 -17.34 -14.23
CA LEU A 527 6.77 -17.64 -13.02
C LEU A 527 6.10 -18.70 -12.15
N ASP A 528 4.77 -18.80 -12.14
CA ASP A 528 4.06 -19.88 -11.47
C ASP A 528 4.17 -21.20 -12.25
N GLU A 529 4.19 -21.17 -13.59
CA GLU A 529 4.50 -22.34 -14.43
C GLU A 529 5.92 -22.88 -14.15
N VAL A 530 6.92 -21.99 -13.93
CA VAL A 530 8.26 -22.41 -13.51
C VAL A 530 8.20 -23.08 -12.12
N ASP A 531 7.44 -22.54 -11.18
CA ASP A 531 7.27 -23.11 -9.84
C ASP A 531 6.70 -24.54 -9.87
N ASN A 532 5.78 -24.79 -10.80
CA ASN A 532 5.16 -26.10 -11.04
C ASN A 532 6.08 -27.05 -11.84
N GLY A 533 7.11 -26.55 -12.50
CA GLY A 533 8.00 -27.33 -13.39
C GLY A 533 7.50 -27.44 -14.82
N ASP A 534 6.49 -26.67 -15.22
CA ASP A 534 5.87 -26.69 -16.54
C ASP A 534 6.63 -25.82 -17.57
N LYS A 535 7.54 -24.93 -17.09
CA LYS A 535 8.31 -24.00 -17.90
C LYS A 535 9.77 -23.91 -17.46
N ASP A 536 10.69 -23.83 -18.44
CA ASP A 536 12.10 -23.56 -18.16
C ASP A 536 12.34 -22.08 -17.81
N TRP A 537 13.00 -21.84 -16.69
CA TRP A 537 13.25 -20.49 -16.19
C TRP A 537 14.32 -19.72 -16.97
N ILE A 538 15.29 -20.40 -17.59
CA ILE A 538 16.32 -19.79 -18.46
C ILE A 538 15.66 -19.29 -19.76
N GLU A 539 14.78 -20.10 -20.34
CA GLU A 539 14.04 -19.71 -21.53
C GLU A 539 13.15 -18.48 -21.27
N LEU A 540 12.46 -18.45 -20.12
CA LEU A 540 11.68 -17.30 -19.68
C LEU A 540 12.53 -16.02 -19.60
N LEU A 541 13.71 -16.10 -18.96
CA LEU A 541 14.63 -14.97 -18.83
C LEU A 541 15.17 -14.51 -20.17
N LYS A 542 15.50 -15.43 -21.05
CA LYS A 542 16.00 -15.11 -22.40
C LYS A 542 14.96 -14.37 -23.22
N GLN A 543 13.73 -14.89 -23.29
CA GLN A 543 12.62 -14.24 -24.00
C GLN A 543 12.39 -12.81 -23.49
N PHE A 544 12.39 -12.62 -22.17
CA PHE A 544 12.22 -11.30 -21.57
C PHE A 544 13.38 -10.36 -21.87
N TYR A 545 14.62 -10.83 -21.77
CA TYR A 545 15.81 -10.03 -22.00
C TYR A 545 15.95 -9.60 -23.46
N ASP A 546 15.68 -10.50 -24.41
CA ASP A 546 15.69 -10.21 -25.84
C ASP A 546 14.66 -9.10 -26.19
N GLU A 547 13.52 -9.12 -25.53
CA GLU A 547 12.52 -8.07 -25.68
C GLU A 547 12.98 -6.74 -25.08
N LEU A 548 13.57 -6.77 -23.88
CA LEU A 548 14.11 -5.58 -23.21
C LEU A 548 15.19 -4.89 -24.04
N GLN A 549 16.10 -5.66 -24.63
CA GLN A 549 17.20 -5.16 -25.48
C GLN A 549 16.70 -4.39 -26.71
N LYS A 550 15.60 -4.85 -27.34
CA LYS A 550 15.00 -4.14 -28.50
C LYS A 550 14.57 -2.70 -28.13
N TYR A 551 14.04 -2.52 -26.94
CA TYR A 551 13.65 -1.19 -26.44
C TYR A 551 14.87 -0.36 -26.05
N GLU A 552 15.88 -0.95 -25.43
CA GLU A 552 17.06 -0.24 -24.94
C GLU A 552 17.83 0.46 -26.06
N VAL A 553 18.06 -0.22 -27.17
CA VAL A 553 18.76 0.33 -28.34
C VAL A 553 18.00 1.53 -28.92
N LYS A 554 16.68 1.40 -29.07
CA LYS A 554 15.83 2.49 -29.57
C LYS A 554 15.82 3.69 -28.62
N CYS A 555 15.70 3.43 -27.33
CA CYS A 555 15.59 4.47 -26.30
C CYS A 555 16.86 5.31 -26.16
N LYS A 556 18.06 4.72 -26.31
CA LYS A 556 19.32 5.48 -26.14
C LYS A 556 19.37 6.69 -27.07
N VAL A 557 19.06 6.52 -28.35
CA VAL A 557 19.09 7.62 -29.35
C VAL A 557 18.00 8.66 -29.10
N GLU A 558 16.79 8.21 -28.75
CA GLU A 558 15.68 9.15 -28.50
C GLU A 558 15.86 9.94 -27.21
N ILE A 559 16.43 9.32 -26.18
CA ILE A 559 16.68 9.97 -24.88
C ILE A 559 17.79 11.02 -24.99
N GLU A 560 18.84 10.78 -25.77
CA GLU A 560 19.87 11.79 -26.01
C GLU A 560 19.27 13.05 -26.63
N LYS A 561 18.42 12.92 -27.63
CA LYS A 561 17.69 14.05 -28.23
C LYS A 561 16.74 14.75 -27.25
N GLU A 562 16.11 14.03 -26.31
CA GLU A 562 15.25 14.64 -25.28
C GLU A 562 16.08 15.38 -24.23
N LEU A 563 17.24 14.84 -23.85
CA LEU A 563 18.15 15.48 -22.90
C LEU A 563 18.68 16.82 -23.44
N GLU A 564 19.00 16.92 -24.72
CA GLU A 564 19.39 18.17 -25.37
C GLU A 564 18.32 19.26 -25.20
N LYS A 565 17.03 18.89 -25.26
CA LYS A 565 15.91 19.83 -25.07
C LYS A 565 15.70 20.28 -23.61
N LEU A 566 16.29 19.59 -22.65
CA LEU A 566 16.21 19.95 -21.21
C LEU A 566 17.37 20.84 -20.76
N VAL A 567 18.37 21.04 -21.61
CA VAL A 567 19.51 21.93 -21.33
C VAL A 567 19.13 23.36 -21.66
N PHE A 568 19.34 24.25 -20.70
CA PHE A 568 19.15 25.69 -20.85
C PHE A 568 20.54 26.35 -21.03
N SER A 569 20.99 26.45 -22.27
CA SER A 569 22.29 27.02 -22.62
C SER A 569 22.47 28.46 -22.14
N ASP A 570 21.37 29.17 -21.99
CA ASP A 570 21.34 30.59 -21.60
C ASP A 570 21.17 30.80 -20.10
N VAL A 571 20.94 29.76 -19.32
CA VAL A 571 20.88 29.81 -17.86
C VAL A 571 22.10 29.13 -17.31
N LEU A 572 23.03 29.92 -16.84
CA LEU A 572 24.33 29.43 -16.34
C LEU A 572 24.32 29.36 -14.82
N ASP A 573 25.04 28.37 -14.30
CA ASP A 573 25.36 28.29 -12.88
C ASP A 573 26.48 29.26 -12.48
N LYS A 574 26.94 29.23 -11.22
CA LYS A 574 28.02 30.06 -10.71
C LYS A 574 29.39 29.85 -11.39
N ASN A 575 29.55 28.70 -12.05
CA ASN A 575 30.76 28.33 -12.76
C ASN A 575 30.64 28.55 -14.28
N LEU A 576 29.60 29.29 -14.72
CA LEU A 576 29.26 29.53 -16.12
C LEU A 576 28.95 28.28 -16.95
N GLU A 577 28.50 27.22 -16.28
CA GLU A 577 28.04 25.96 -16.90
C GLU A 577 26.54 25.99 -17.17
N PRO A 578 26.05 25.47 -18.31
CA PRO A 578 24.62 25.39 -18.60
C PRO A 578 23.84 24.59 -17.55
N MET A 579 22.65 25.06 -17.22
CA MET A 579 21.76 24.35 -16.30
C MET A 579 20.81 23.41 -17.04
N ILE A 580 20.53 22.28 -16.40
CA ILE A 580 19.58 21.26 -16.88
C ILE A 580 18.36 21.20 -15.96
N MET A 581 17.17 21.11 -16.54
CA MET A 581 15.96 20.93 -15.78
C MET A 581 15.78 19.45 -15.37
N LYS A 582 15.45 19.25 -14.10
CA LYS A 582 15.08 17.94 -13.56
C LYS A 582 13.80 18.05 -12.71
N ILE A 583 13.18 16.91 -12.43
CA ILE A 583 12.01 16.82 -11.56
C ILE A 583 12.40 16.03 -10.32
N GLY A 584 12.18 16.63 -9.16
CA GLY A 584 12.48 16.02 -7.86
C GLY A 584 11.25 16.00 -6.94
N ARG A 585 11.46 15.56 -5.71
CA ARG A 585 10.45 15.48 -4.64
C ARG A 585 9.61 16.76 -4.46
N PHE A 586 10.20 17.91 -4.72
CA PHE A 586 9.58 19.22 -4.50
C PHE A 586 9.13 19.90 -5.80
N GLY A 587 9.01 19.14 -6.89
CA GLY A 587 8.68 19.63 -8.22
C GLY A 587 9.90 19.86 -9.11
N LYS A 588 9.71 20.59 -10.20
CA LYS A 588 10.75 20.93 -11.19
C LYS A 588 11.85 21.80 -10.56
N TYR A 589 13.10 21.56 -10.95
CA TYR A 589 14.25 22.35 -10.54
C TYR A 589 15.32 22.36 -11.62
N LEU A 590 16.13 23.42 -11.62
CA LEU A 590 17.33 23.48 -12.43
C LEU A 590 18.53 23.02 -11.60
N THR A 591 19.44 22.30 -12.21
CA THR A 591 20.71 21.88 -11.63
C THR A 591 21.81 22.08 -12.65
N SER A 592 23.06 22.23 -12.22
CA SER A 592 24.20 22.27 -13.12
C SER A 592 24.30 20.98 -13.94
N GLN A 593 24.78 21.09 -15.16
CA GLN A 593 25.10 19.93 -15.99
C GLN A 593 26.33 19.17 -15.44
N ASN A 594 27.20 19.88 -14.70
CA ASN A 594 28.35 19.29 -14.02
C ASN A 594 27.91 18.55 -12.72
N PRO A 595 28.15 17.23 -12.59
CA PRO A 595 27.75 16.44 -11.42
C PRO A 595 28.42 16.91 -10.10
N ASP A 596 29.56 17.52 -10.17
CA ASP A 596 30.33 18.01 -9.00
C ASP A 596 29.76 19.31 -8.44
N ASN A 597 28.96 20.02 -9.24
CA ASN A 597 28.30 21.26 -8.82
C ASN A 597 26.87 20.95 -8.34
N LYS A 598 26.63 21.02 -7.02
CA LYS A 598 25.34 20.72 -6.36
C LYS A 598 24.39 21.93 -6.30
N GLU A 599 24.54 22.90 -7.15
CA GLU A 599 23.61 24.03 -7.19
C GLU A 599 22.24 23.59 -7.76
N ASN A 600 21.19 23.75 -6.96
CA ASN A 600 19.82 23.42 -7.36
C ASN A 600 18.91 24.63 -7.18
N ILE A 601 18.17 24.98 -8.21
CA ILE A 601 17.22 26.10 -8.22
C ILE A 601 15.80 25.54 -8.38
N SER A 602 14.97 25.69 -7.35
CA SER A 602 13.58 25.23 -7.39
C SER A 602 12.74 26.07 -8.34
N LEU A 603 12.00 25.44 -9.22
CA LEU A 603 11.02 26.07 -10.12
C LEU A 603 9.59 26.00 -9.55
N LYS A 604 9.44 25.72 -8.26
CA LYS A 604 8.12 25.64 -7.61
C LYS A 604 7.41 26.99 -7.65
N GLY A 605 6.17 26.98 -8.13
CA GLY A 605 5.36 28.21 -8.29
C GLY A 605 5.47 28.85 -9.68
N ILE A 606 6.23 28.23 -10.58
CA ILE A 606 6.17 28.57 -12.02
C ILE A 606 5.29 27.52 -12.68
N ASP A 607 4.13 27.95 -13.10
CA ASP A 607 3.21 27.10 -13.89
C ASP A 607 3.60 27.19 -15.36
N ILE A 608 4.65 26.47 -15.73
CA ILE A 608 5.08 26.37 -17.13
C ILE A 608 4.78 24.94 -17.58
N PRO A 609 3.97 24.74 -18.62
CA PRO A 609 3.77 23.43 -19.20
C PRO A 609 5.09 22.82 -19.64
N LEU A 610 5.31 21.54 -19.34
CA LEU A 610 6.53 20.81 -19.68
C LEU A 610 6.83 20.90 -21.19
N GLU A 611 5.82 20.91 -22.02
CA GLU A 611 5.94 21.07 -23.46
C GLU A 611 6.46 22.45 -23.90
N ASP A 612 6.12 23.49 -23.17
CA ASP A 612 6.61 24.85 -23.47
C ASP A 612 8.08 25.02 -23.06
N ILE A 613 8.47 24.36 -21.97
CA ILE A 613 9.88 24.26 -21.56
C ILE A 613 10.68 23.46 -22.60
N LYS A 614 10.14 22.31 -23.05
CA LYS A 614 10.75 21.46 -24.07
C LYS A 614 10.84 22.14 -25.45
N LYS A 615 10.00 23.13 -25.74
CA LYS A 615 10.00 23.88 -27.00
C LYS A 615 10.98 25.08 -27.01
N GLY A 616 11.72 25.33 -25.92
CA GLY A 616 12.77 26.36 -25.84
C GLY A 616 12.24 27.79 -26.01
N LYS A 617 11.03 28.11 -25.51
CA LYS A 617 10.47 29.45 -25.64
C LYS A 617 11.22 30.48 -24.77
N ILE A 618 11.57 31.61 -25.34
CA ILE A 618 12.35 32.73 -24.74
C ILE A 618 11.75 33.24 -23.42
N PHE A 619 10.44 33.15 -23.27
CA PHE A 619 9.72 33.61 -22.10
C PHE A 619 10.05 32.80 -20.80
N VAL A 620 10.53 31.55 -20.92
CA VAL A 620 10.99 30.73 -19.81
C VAL A 620 12.25 31.33 -19.15
N LYS A 621 13.16 31.90 -19.95
CA LYS A 621 14.37 32.52 -19.45
C LYS A 621 14.07 33.71 -18.52
N GLU A 622 13.18 34.62 -18.94
CA GLU A 622 12.79 35.79 -18.15
C GLU A 622 12.14 35.42 -16.82
N GLN A 623 11.27 34.39 -16.82
CA GLN A 623 10.63 33.91 -15.60
C GLN A 623 11.63 33.26 -14.66
N ILE A 624 12.56 32.47 -15.18
CA ILE A 624 13.63 31.85 -14.39
C ILE A 624 14.55 32.92 -13.79
N GLU A 625 14.95 33.95 -14.55
CA GLU A 625 15.73 35.05 -14.05
C GLU A 625 15.03 35.87 -12.96
N GLN A 626 13.72 36.08 -13.09
CA GLN A 626 12.92 36.73 -12.04
C GLN A 626 12.87 35.89 -10.75
N LEU A 627 12.80 34.56 -10.88
CA LEU A 627 12.83 33.66 -9.71
C LEU A 627 14.22 33.58 -9.08
N LEU A 628 15.30 33.62 -9.88
CA LEU A 628 16.65 33.66 -9.38
C LEU A 628 16.86 34.93 -8.55
N LYS A 629 16.42 36.09 -9.05
CA LYS A 629 16.42 37.36 -8.31
C LYS A 629 15.61 37.27 -7.00
N LYS A 630 14.44 36.64 -7.02
CA LYS A 630 13.63 36.37 -5.79
C LYS A 630 14.35 35.45 -4.80
N LYS A 631 15.19 34.51 -5.26
CA LYS A 631 15.90 33.55 -4.40
C LYS A 631 17.15 34.15 -3.74
N GLU A 632 17.81 35.12 -4.38
CA GLU A 632 18.89 35.87 -3.75
C GLU A 632 18.43 36.66 -2.54
N GLY A 633 17.14 36.90 -2.43
CA GLY A 633 16.50 37.65 -1.36
C GLY A 633 16.43 39.13 -1.66
N GLN A 634 15.38 39.76 -1.14
CA GLN A 634 15.26 41.24 -1.21
C GLN A 634 15.90 41.85 0.02
N LYS A 635 16.82 42.81 -0.18
CA LYS A 635 17.39 43.57 0.92
C LYS A 635 16.29 44.35 1.62
N THR A 636 16.30 44.32 2.94
CA THR A 636 15.42 45.14 3.78
C THR A 636 16.27 46.09 4.63
N ASP A 637 15.68 47.16 5.14
CA ASP A 637 16.35 48.09 6.05
C ASP A 637 16.25 47.63 7.53
N ILE A 638 15.79 46.35 7.76
CA ILE A 638 15.63 45.80 9.10
C ILE A 638 17.00 45.42 9.67
N ILE A 639 17.42 46.12 10.68
CA ILE A 639 18.64 45.83 11.47
C ILE A 639 18.17 45.52 12.90
N LEU A 640 18.49 44.32 13.39
CA LEU A 640 18.18 43.90 14.76
C LEU A 640 19.10 44.60 15.77
N GLU A 641 18.74 44.62 17.07
CA GLU A 641 19.55 45.22 18.15
C GLU A 641 20.98 44.66 18.22
N ASN A 642 21.18 43.41 17.77
CA ASN A 642 22.50 42.78 17.71
C ASN A 642 23.31 43.13 16.45
N GLY A 643 22.81 44.04 15.60
CA GLY A 643 23.46 44.49 14.37
C GLY A 643 23.23 43.62 13.14
N ALA A 644 22.47 42.49 13.24
CA ALA A 644 22.20 41.63 12.11
C ALA A 644 21.25 42.30 11.11
N LYS A 645 21.67 42.41 9.85
CA LYS A 645 20.85 42.88 8.73
C LYS A 645 20.01 41.73 8.19
N LEU A 646 18.71 41.95 8.02
CA LEU A 646 17.78 40.93 7.53
C LEU A 646 17.49 41.12 6.04
N ILE A 647 17.42 40.01 5.33
CA ILE A 647 16.98 39.92 3.94
C ILE A 647 15.70 39.08 3.86
N LEU A 648 14.76 39.53 3.04
CA LEU A 648 13.52 38.80 2.78
C LEU A 648 13.80 37.66 1.81
N LYS A 649 13.52 36.44 2.24
CA LYS A 649 13.64 35.23 1.43
C LYS A 649 12.31 34.47 1.31
N TYR A 650 12.21 33.68 0.27
CA TYR A 650 11.05 32.85 0.00
C TYR A 650 11.41 31.38 0.15
N GLY A 651 10.73 30.66 1.02
CA GLY A 651 10.97 29.25 1.33
C GLY A 651 9.75 28.37 1.17
N ARG A 652 9.92 27.07 1.44
CA ARG A 652 8.87 26.05 1.32
C ARG A 652 7.57 26.38 2.08
N PHE A 653 7.67 27.10 3.18
CA PHE A 653 6.55 27.46 4.05
C PHE A 653 6.12 28.92 3.92
N GLY A 654 6.51 29.59 2.84
CA GLY A 654 6.25 31.01 2.55
C GLY A 654 7.46 31.91 2.77
N SER A 655 7.22 33.23 2.77
CA SER A 655 8.25 34.23 2.98
C SER A 655 8.76 34.26 4.42
N TYR A 656 10.05 34.53 4.60
CA TYR A 656 10.72 34.66 5.89
C TYR A 656 11.87 35.67 5.81
N LEU A 657 12.29 36.18 6.94
CA LEU A 657 13.44 37.04 7.05
C LEU A 657 14.65 36.25 7.60
N GLU A 658 15.82 36.45 6.98
CA GLU A 658 17.06 35.76 7.33
C GLU A 658 18.21 36.76 7.37
N SER A 659 19.13 36.60 8.30
CA SER A 659 20.32 37.43 8.34
C SER A 659 21.18 37.30 7.08
N GLU A 660 21.79 38.38 6.60
CA GLU A 660 22.77 38.33 5.52
C GLU A 660 23.92 37.35 5.85
N ASN A 661 24.27 37.21 7.13
CA ASN A 661 25.31 36.31 7.63
C ASN A 661 24.74 35.06 8.31
N TYR A 662 23.66 34.53 7.78
CA TYR A 662 22.92 33.37 8.39
C TYR A 662 23.80 32.17 8.74
N LYS A 663 24.87 31.92 8.00
CA LYS A 663 25.80 30.82 8.29
C LYS A 663 26.57 31.02 9.61
N GLU A 664 26.75 32.25 10.02
CA GLU A 664 27.50 32.63 11.22
C GLU A 664 26.58 32.86 12.42
N ASP A 665 25.51 33.61 12.23
CA ASP A 665 24.59 34.02 13.32
C ASP A 665 23.34 33.15 13.46
N ASN A 666 23.00 32.38 12.41
CA ASN A 666 21.86 31.46 12.39
C ASN A 666 20.49 32.14 12.68
N ILE A 667 20.36 33.41 12.30
CA ILE A 667 19.16 34.21 12.53
C ILE A 667 18.19 34.06 11.37
N ARG A 668 17.02 33.47 11.66
CA ARG A 668 15.88 33.38 10.76
C ARG A 668 14.60 33.65 11.50
N ARG A 669 13.71 34.48 10.92
CA ARG A 669 12.44 34.88 11.54
C ARG A 669 11.28 34.68 10.58
N THR A 670 10.18 34.15 11.12
CA THR A 670 8.93 33.99 10.38
C THR A 670 8.19 35.32 10.37
N ILE A 671 7.65 35.70 9.21
CA ILE A 671 6.88 36.93 9.06
C ILE A 671 5.49 36.74 9.65
N PRO A 672 4.98 37.67 10.47
CA PRO A 672 3.62 37.65 10.99
C PRO A 672 2.55 37.61 9.88
N SER A 673 1.42 36.99 10.16
CA SER A 673 0.34 36.72 9.18
C SER A 673 -0.25 37.98 8.57
N GLU A 674 -0.25 39.08 9.29
CA GLU A 674 -0.82 40.36 8.89
C GLU A 674 -0.05 41.00 7.74
N ILE A 675 1.29 40.93 7.77
CA ILE A 675 2.19 41.53 6.78
C ILE A 675 2.52 40.52 5.65
N LYS A 676 2.35 39.24 5.95
CA LYS A 676 2.70 38.15 5.03
C LYS A 676 1.95 38.20 3.71
N LYS A 677 0.67 38.55 3.73
CA LYS A 677 -0.17 38.66 2.52
C LYS A 677 0.31 39.76 1.57
N GLU A 678 0.75 40.89 2.10
CA GLU A 678 1.25 42.00 1.28
C GLU A 678 2.58 41.67 0.63
N ILE A 679 3.48 41.01 1.37
CA ILE A 679 4.74 40.53 0.85
C ILE A 679 4.58 39.44 -0.21
N GLU A 680 3.63 38.53 -0.03
CA GLU A 680 3.30 37.47 -1.00
C GLU A 680 2.67 38.06 -2.29
N GLN A 681 2.07 39.25 -2.22
CA GLN A 681 1.59 40.03 -3.38
C GLN A 681 2.68 40.86 -4.06
N GLY A 682 3.93 40.73 -3.64
CA GLY A 682 5.07 41.42 -4.24
C GLY A 682 5.34 42.84 -3.72
N LYS A 683 4.67 43.28 -2.64
CA LYS A 683 4.94 44.55 -1.98
C LYS A 683 6.15 44.40 -1.06
N ILE A 684 7.12 45.29 -1.20
CA ILE A 684 8.26 45.43 -0.28
C ILE A 684 7.71 46.01 1.04
N PRO A 685 8.14 45.52 2.22
CA PRO A 685 7.71 46.08 3.49
C PRO A 685 7.96 47.60 3.54
N SER A 686 6.97 48.38 3.98
CA SER A 686 7.17 49.82 4.20
C SER A 686 8.12 50.04 5.38
N LYS A 687 8.70 51.24 5.49
CA LYS A 687 9.53 51.58 6.67
C LYS A 687 8.83 51.40 8.00
N ASN A 688 7.51 51.61 8.05
CA ASN A 688 6.70 51.38 9.25
C ASN A 688 6.55 49.88 9.54
N ASP A 689 6.36 49.04 8.51
CA ASP A 689 6.27 47.57 8.68
C ASP A 689 7.63 47.01 9.12
N GLU A 690 8.73 47.53 8.60
CA GLU A 690 10.10 47.17 9.01
C GLU A 690 10.34 47.51 10.48
N LEU A 691 9.87 48.67 10.96
CA LEU A 691 9.98 49.07 12.36
C LEU A 691 9.15 48.16 13.27
N GLN A 692 7.93 47.83 12.87
CA GLN A 692 7.09 46.87 13.61
C GLN A 692 7.72 45.48 13.67
N LEU A 693 8.23 44.97 12.56
CA LEU A 693 8.94 43.69 12.47
C LEU A 693 10.18 43.69 13.38
N LYS A 694 10.96 44.76 13.35
CA LYS A 694 12.13 44.92 14.22
C LYS A 694 11.72 44.79 15.70
N ASN A 695 10.74 45.55 16.14
CA ASN A 695 10.27 45.55 17.53
C ASN A 695 9.75 44.16 17.97
N ILE A 696 9.02 43.47 17.10
CA ILE A 696 8.50 42.09 17.35
C ILE A 696 9.69 41.14 17.49
N PHE A 697 10.68 41.20 16.60
CA PHE A 697 11.80 40.28 16.61
C PHE A 697 12.75 40.51 17.77
N ASP A 698 12.99 41.75 18.15
CA ASP A 698 13.81 42.11 19.32
C ASP A 698 13.14 41.63 20.61
N LYS A 699 11.81 41.74 20.70
CA LYS A 699 11.03 41.16 21.83
C LYS A 699 11.15 39.64 21.89
N ILE A 700 11.00 38.96 20.76
CA ILE A 700 11.13 37.50 20.66
C ILE A 700 12.56 37.07 21.04
N GLU A 701 13.56 37.79 20.63
CA GLU A 701 14.97 37.48 20.97
C GLU A 701 15.23 37.62 22.47
N LYS A 702 14.72 38.67 23.10
CA LYS A 702 14.78 38.83 24.57
C LYS A 702 14.10 37.67 25.30
N GLU A 703 12.91 37.30 24.88
CA GLU A 703 12.17 36.16 25.46
C GLU A 703 12.93 34.83 25.28
N GLU A 704 13.51 34.59 24.11
CA GLU A 704 14.28 33.37 23.83
C GLU A 704 15.58 33.32 24.66
N LYS A 705 16.28 34.44 24.82
CA LYS A 705 17.46 34.54 25.70
C LYS A 705 17.11 34.23 27.17
N GLU A 706 15.98 34.72 27.66
CA GLU A 706 15.52 34.39 29.00
C GLU A 706 15.19 32.92 29.17
N ILE A 707 14.50 32.32 28.21
CA ILE A 707 14.16 30.90 28.22
C ILE A 707 15.43 30.03 28.23
N ILE A 708 16.41 30.37 27.40
CA ILE A 708 17.70 29.65 27.35
C ILE A 708 18.47 29.83 28.67
N LYS A 709 18.49 31.04 29.24
CA LYS A 709 19.14 31.31 30.54
C LYS A 709 18.53 30.51 31.68
N LYS A 710 17.19 30.38 31.71
CA LYS A 710 16.48 29.56 32.70
C LYS A 710 16.71 28.06 32.50
N ALA A 711 16.88 27.60 31.27
CA ALA A 711 17.10 26.19 30.99
C ALA A 711 18.50 25.69 31.38
N GLY A 712 19.46 26.56 31.52
CA GLY A 712 20.85 26.23 31.88
C GLY A 712 21.60 25.45 30.80
N LYS A 713 22.55 24.65 31.23
CA LYS A 713 23.33 23.79 30.33
C LYS A 713 22.71 22.40 30.21
N CYS A 714 22.96 21.74 29.10
CA CYS A 714 22.48 20.39 28.83
C CYS A 714 23.10 19.39 29.83
N GLU A 715 22.29 18.67 30.57
CA GLU A 715 22.67 17.68 31.57
C GLU A 715 23.47 16.50 30.97
N LYS A 716 23.31 16.24 29.64
CA LYS A 716 23.98 15.14 28.96
C LYS A 716 25.35 15.49 28.38
N CYS A 717 25.60 16.75 28.00
CA CYS A 717 26.84 17.12 27.32
C CYS A 717 27.41 18.49 27.69
N GLY A 718 26.81 19.19 28.64
CA GLY A 718 27.29 20.50 29.14
C GLY A 718 27.08 21.69 28.20
N LYS A 719 26.64 21.49 26.95
CA LYS A 719 26.45 22.56 25.97
C LYS A 719 25.14 23.34 26.21
N PRO A 720 25.03 24.60 25.80
CA PRO A 720 23.82 25.39 25.96
C PRO A 720 22.65 24.82 25.13
N PHE A 721 21.44 25.24 25.47
CA PHE A 721 20.26 24.97 24.66
C PHE A 721 20.03 26.10 23.65
N LYS A 722 19.28 25.78 22.59
CA LYS A 722 18.69 26.76 21.66
C LYS A 722 17.19 26.51 21.55
N VAL A 723 16.41 27.54 21.28
CA VAL A 723 14.97 27.41 20.99
C VAL A 723 14.78 26.90 19.58
N GLY A 724 14.00 25.84 19.42
CA GLY A 724 13.58 25.29 18.13
C GLY A 724 12.07 25.34 17.98
N ASN A 725 11.59 25.37 16.73
CA ASN A 725 10.16 25.29 16.40
C ASN A 725 9.84 23.90 15.85
N GLY A 726 8.88 23.20 16.44
CA GLY A 726 8.43 21.89 16.01
C GLY A 726 6.93 21.86 15.74
N ARG A 727 6.44 20.74 15.21
CA ARG A 727 5.01 20.52 14.91
C ARG A 727 4.07 20.77 16.10
N TRP A 728 4.60 20.67 17.31
CA TRP A 728 3.86 20.79 18.58
C TRP A 728 4.20 22.07 19.36
N GLY A 729 4.85 23.06 18.70
CA GLY A 729 5.25 24.33 19.31
C GLY A 729 6.75 24.46 19.53
N LYS A 730 7.15 25.54 20.27
CA LYS A 730 8.57 25.81 20.58
C LYS A 730 9.10 24.78 21.60
N PHE A 731 10.36 24.38 21.42
CA PHE A 731 11.09 23.47 22.31
C PHE A 731 12.56 23.89 22.45
N LEU A 732 13.22 23.41 23.49
CA LEU A 732 14.65 23.60 23.69
C LEU A 732 15.42 22.41 23.13
N ALA A 733 16.33 22.63 22.20
CA ALA A 733 17.23 21.65 21.64
C ALA A 733 18.67 21.91 22.07
N CYS A 734 19.40 20.85 22.44
CA CYS A 734 20.82 20.98 22.76
C CYS A 734 21.63 21.39 21.53
N THR A 735 22.52 22.37 21.66
CA THR A 735 23.43 22.81 20.58
C THR A 735 24.46 21.75 20.20
N GLY A 736 24.59 20.67 20.97
CA GLY A 736 25.43 19.51 20.66
C GLY A 736 24.86 18.54 19.62
N TYR A 737 23.69 18.82 19.03
CA TYR A 737 23.14 18.01 17.95
C TYR A 737 24.07 18.02 16.71
N PRO A 738 24.27 16.88 16.00
CA PRO A 738 23.59 15.58 16.12
C PRO A 738 24.13 14.62 17.19
N THR A 739 25.27 14.95 17.81
CA THR A 739 25.92 14.06 18.80
C THR A 739 25.11 13.96 20.10
N CYS A 740 24.50 15.07 20.53
CA CYS A 740 23.59 15.13 21.68
C CYS A 740 22.15 15.43 21.23
N LYS A 741 21.25 14.46 21.37
CA LYS A 741 19.83 14.57 20.96
C LYS A 741 18.92 15.03 22.09
N ASN A 742 19.44 15.72 23.12
CA ASN A 742 18.62 16.15 24.25
C ASN A 742 17.66 17.30 23.88
N ILE A 743 16.37 17.12 24.16
CA ILE A 743 15.28 18.08 23.91
C ILE A 743 14.46 18.25 25.17
N LYS A 744 14.14 19.50 25.54
CA LYS A 744 13.24 19.85 26.66
C LYS A 744 12.02 20.60 26.14
N LYS A 745 10.84 20.30 26.70
CA LYS A 745 9.62 21.11 26.45
C LYS A 745 9.75 22.45 27.15
N ILE A 746 9.27 23.50 26.50
CA ILE A 746 9.11 24.82 27.13
C ILE A 746 7.73 24.82 27.79
N GLU A 747 7.71 24.95 29.10
CA GLU A 747 6.45 25.07 29.87
C GLU A 747 5.80 26.41 29.52
N LYS A 748 4.55 26.37 29.08
CA LYS A 748 3.73 27.59 28.95
C LYS A 748 3.40 28.11 30.36
N LYS A 749 3.76 29.34 30.64
CA LYS A 749 3.13 30.03 31.78
C LYS A 749 1.61 30.04 31.57
N LYS A 750 0.87 29.51 32.57
CA LYS A 750 -0.58 29.68 32.65
C LYS A 750 -0.94 31.17 32.75
#